data_7727ef7e7b1d192eb5999ad81c788387
#
_entry.id   7727ef7e7b1d192eb5999ad81c788387
#
_cell.length_a   1.000
_cell.length_b   1.000
_cell.length_c   1.000
_cell.angle_alpha   90.00
_cell.angle_beta   90.00
_cell.angle_gamma   90.00
#
_symmetry.space_group_name_H-M   'P 1'
#
loop_
_entity.id
_entity.type
_entity.pdbx_description
1 polymer ?
#
loop_
_entity_poly.entity_id
_entity_poly.type
_entity_poly.pdbx_seq_one_letter_code
_entity_poly.pdbx_strand_id
1 'polypeptide(L)'
;MGDNLTYKILKKHLAEGELIPENFVSIKIDKTLTQDSTGTMAYLQLEAMDIDKVKTKRSVAFVDHNMLQQGFENADDHKYIQTVAKKHGIYFSKPGNGICHQVFLERFSTPGDTLLGSDSHTPTAGGVGMIAIGAGGLDVSLAMAGNAYSIKVPKVVKVNLIGRLPYMTSSKDIILEVLRQCSVKGGVGKVFEYVGEGVKYLSVPQRATITNMGAELGATTSIFPSDEKTFEFFKAQGREDDYKELGPDENAIYDEEIIINLSELEPLAAIPHSPDNVKKIKDLEKIKVDQVAIGSCTNSSYEDLMKVAQILKGKKVHEDVSLVIAPGSRQVMEMLSRNGALGDIISAGARILENSCGPCIGMGQSPGTDSVSLRTFNRNFYGRSGTLSANIYLVSPEVAAVSAIKGELTDPRKMKVDFKDLDIKKFIIDDSMIISPVEDSNKVEVVRGPNIKPFPLNTALEETLNGKVVLKVEDNITTDHIMPSNAKLLPFRSNIPYLSNYCFNTVDEEFPQRAIKNKGGFIVGGENYGQGSSREHAALAPLYLGIKGVLVKSFARIHKANLINSGIIPMVFECDEDYEKISLEDKLEICDLYNALIENRVKIINHSKNESFYAKVELSPSEVEVVKAGGKLNYTKNLLEKVTC
;
A
#
# COMPACT_ATOMS: atom_id res chain seq x y z
N MET A 1 -12.12 -10.40 -31.65
CA MET A 1 -11.31 -9.38 -31.00
C MET A 1 -10.46 -10.11 -29.97
N GLY A 2 -9.14 -9.83 -29.92
CA GLY A 2 -8.22 -10.48 -28.98
C GLY A 2 -8.20 -9.79 -27.62
N ASP A 3 -7.93 -10.56 -26.58
CA ASP A 3 -7.81 -10.04 -25.22
C ASP A 3 -6.39 -9.56 -24.93
N ASN A 4 -6.26 -8.45 -24.24
CA ASN A 4 -5.02 -8.05 -23.59
C ASN A 4 -4.76 -8.95 -22.37
N LEU A 5 -3.54 -8.96 -21.85
CA LEU A 5 -3.14 -9.83 -20.73
C LEU A 5 -3.97 -9.55 -19.47
N THR A 6 -4.23 -8.28 -19.20
CA THR A 6 -5.04 -7.82 -18.06
C THR A 6 -6.43 -8.48 -18.08
N TYR A 7 -7.15 -8.38 -19.20
CA TYR A 7 -8.48 -8.97 -19.33
C TYR A 7 -8.47 -10.50 -19.31
N LYS A 8 -7.44 -11.16 -19.87
CA LYS A 8 -7.28 -12.62 -19.74
C LYS A 8 -7.24 -13.07 -18.28
N ILE A 9 -6.46 -12.36 -17.45
CA ILE A 9 -6.34 -12.71 -16.04
C ILE A 9 -7.63 -12.36 -15.28
N LEU A 10 -8.23 -11.18 -15.53
CA LEU A 10 -9.48 -10.78 -14.88
C LEU A 10 -10.63 -11.74 -15.21
N LYS A 11 -10.79 -12.16 -16.49
CA LYS A 11 -11.78 -13.15 -16.91
C LYS A 11 -11.67 -14.46 -16.14
N LYS A 12 -10.44 -14.93 -15.94
CA LYS A 12 -10.17 -16.19 -15.20
C LYS A 12 -10.54 -16.10 -13.72
N HIS A 13 -10.48 -14.89 -13.13
CA HIS A 13 -10.72 -14.66 -11.72
C HIS A 13 -12.07 -14.00 -11.43
N LEU A 14 -12.89 -13.75 -12.46
CA LEU A 14 -14.19 -13.12 -12.31
C LEU A 14 -15.10 -14.00 -11.41
N ALA A 15 -15.61 -13.41 -10.35
CA ALA A 15 -16.59 -14.04 -9.45
C ALA A 15 -18.00 -13.53 -9.70
N GLU A 16 -18.14 -12.21 -9.94
CA GLU A 16 -19.43 -11.56 -10.18
C GLU A 16 -19.26 -10.36 -11.11
N GLY A 17 -20.33 -10.03 -11.85
CA GLY A 17 -20.40 -8.88 -12.75
C GLY A 17 -19.91 -9.18 -14.16
N GLU A 18 -19.80 -8.14 -14.98
CA GLU A 18 -19.36 -8.19 -16.38
C GLU A 18 -18.18 -7.25 -16.59
N LEU A 19 -17.16 -7.71 -17.32
CA LEU A 19 -15.95 -6.95 -17.62
C LEU A 19 -16.21 -5.87 -18.69
N ILE A 20 -17.03 -4.91 -18.32
CA ILE A 20 -17.29 -3.69 -19.09
C ILE A 20 -16.59 -2.53 -18.39
N PRO A 21 -15.75 -1.72 -19.09
CA PRO A 21 -15.06 -0.59 -18.47
C PRO A 21 -16.00 0.28 -17.64
N GLU A 22 -15.53 0.76 -16.50
CA GLU A 22 -16.25 1.58 -15.53
C GLU A 22 -17.28 0.85 -14.66
N ASN A 23 -17.71 -0.39 -15.00
CA ASN A 23 -18.56 -1.20 -14.13
C ASN A 23 -17.79 -1.79 -12.95
N PHE A 24 -18.49 -2.09 -11.86
CA PHE A 24 -17.91 -2.84 -10.75
C PHE A 24 -18.02 -4.34 -11.01
N VAL A 25 -16.93 -5.06 -10.71
CA VAL A 25 -16.85 -6.52 -10.74
C VAL A 25 -16.18 -7.02 -9.47
N SER A 26 -16.49 -8.26 -9.11
CA SER A 26 -15.79 -8.95 -8.02
C SER A 26 -14.85 -10.00 -8.59
N ILE A 27 -13.60 -10.00 -8.13
CA ILE A 27 -12.57 -10.96 -8.57
C ILE A 27 -12.05 -11.81 -7.40
N LYS A 28 -11.76 -13.07 -7.66
CA LYS A 28 -11.10 -13.96 -6.69
C LYS A 28 -9.65 -13.54 -6.51
N ILE A 29 -9.19 -13.59 -5.27
CA ILE A 29 -7.80 -13.29 -4.91
C ILE A 29 -7.09 -14.61 -4.57
N ASP A 30 -6.03 -14.92 -5.32
CA ASP A 30 -5.22 -16.11 -5.12
C ASP A 30 -4.24 -15.97 -3.95
N LYS A 31 -3.63 -14.79 -3.83
CA LYS A 31 -2.55 -14.56 -2.86
C LYS A 31 -2.74 -13.23 -2.13
N THR A 32 -2.26 -13.19 -0.88
CA THR A 32 -2.22 -11.93 -0.12
C THR A 32 -0.84 -11.68 0.46
N LEU A 33 -0.53 -10.38 0.64
CA LEU A 33 0.68 -9.88 1.23
C LEU A 33 0.34 -8.88 2.33
N THR A 34 0.93 -9.04 3.50
CA THR A 34 0.90 -8.03 4.57
C THR A 34 2.33 -7.73 5.04
N GLN A 35 2.54 -6.54 5.56
CA GLN A 35 3.80 -6.13 6.17
C GLN A 35 3.52 -5.56 7.59
N ASP A 36 4.54 -5.45 8.42
CA ASP A 36 4.38 -5.22 9.86
C ASP A 36 3.80 -3.84 10.25
N SER A 37 3.82 -2.85 9.37
CA SER A 37 3.19 -1.56 9.69
C SER A 37 1.67 -1.55 9.52
N THR A 38 1.10 -2.49 8.77
CA THR A 38 -0.34 -2.62 8.50
C THR A 38 -0.91 -3.98 8.91
N GLY A 39 -0.05 -4.99 9.03
CA GLY A 39 -0.44 -6.39 9.25
C GLY A 39 -1.10 -6.64 10.59
N THR A 40 -0.64 -6.00 11.68
CA THR A 40 -1.26 -6.18 13.01
C THR A 40 -2.75 -5.89 12.96
N MET A 41 -3.16 -4.77 12.36
CA MET A 41 -4.60 -4.43 12.22
C MET A 41 -5.34 -5.40 11.30
N ALA A 42 -4.75 -5.78 10.16
CA ALA A 42 -5.34 -6.75 9.25
C ALA A 42 -5.59 -8.11 9.93
N TYR A 43 -4.68 -8.55 10.79
CA TYR A 43 -4.85 -9.81 11.53
C TYR A 43 -5.84 -9.71 12.68
N LEU A 44 -5.93 -8.56 13.36
CA LEU A 44 -6.99 -8.33 14.34
C LEU A 44 -8.38 -8.36 13.67
N GLN A 45 -8.50 -7.86 12.44
CA GLN A 45 -9.72 -7.95 11.64
C GLN A 45 -10.02 -9.39 11.21
N LEU A 46 -8.99 -10.17 10.82
CA LEU A 46 -9.12 -11.59 10.50
C LEU A 46 -9.62 -12.39 11.70
N GLU A 47 -9.04 -12.17 12.88
CA GLU A 47 -9.48 -12.80 14.12
C GLU A 47 -10.92 -12.42 14.48
N ALA A 48 -11.31 -11.15 14.25
CA ALA A 48 -12.68 -10.68 14.51
C ALA A 48 -13.74 -11.37 13.63
N MET A 49 -13.35 -11.91 12.47
CA MET A 49 -14.22 -12.73 11.61
C MET A 49 -14.31 -14.20 12.03
N ASP A 50 -13.55 -14.61 13.06
CA ASP A 50 -13.56 -15.99 13.61
C ASP A 50 -13.18 -17.06 12.57
N ILE A 51 -12.15 -16.79 11.78
CA ILE A 51 -11.69 -17.66 10.70
C ILE A 51 -10.53 -18.54 11.19
N ASP A 52 -10.67 -19.85 11.10
CA ASP A 52 -9.63 -20.80 11.50
C ASP A 52 -8.39 -20.71 10.61
N LYS A 53 -8.58 -20.79 9.29
CA LYS A 53 -7.51 -20.73 8.30
C LYS A 53 -7.91 -19.87 7.10
N VAL A 54 -6.93 -19.19 6.54
CA VAL A 54 -7.09 -18.40 5.30
C VAL A 54 -7.51 -19.30 4.14
N LYS A 55 -8.33 -18.75 3.24
CA LYS A 55 -8.90 -19.48 2.09
C LYS A 55 -8.20 -19.15 0.76
N THR A 56 -7.22 -18.27 0.78
CA THR A 56 -6.38 -17.95 -0.38
C THR A 56 -5.42 -19.12 -0.69
N LYS A 57 -4.94 -19.23 -1.93
CA LYS A 57 -3.91 -20.22 -2.29
C LYS A 57 -2.64 -20.03 -1.45
N ARG A 58 -2.26 -18.76 -1.19
CA ARG A 58 -1.09 -18.43 -0.39
C ARG A 58 -1.20 -17.03 0.20
N SER A 59 -1.09 -16.90 1.50
CA SER A 59 -0.98 -15.64 2.21
C SER A 59 0.40 -15.55 2.86
N VAL A 60 1.03 -14.37 2.82
CA VAL A 60 2.38 -14.18 3.36
C VAL A 60 2.42 -12.90 4.21
N ALA A 61 2.94 -13.03 5.42
CA ALA A 61 3.22 -11.95 6.35
C ALA A 61 4.72 -11.64 6.37
N PHE A 62 5.06 -10.36 6.29
CA PHE A 62 6.45 -9.88 6.30
C PHE A 62 6.71 -8.96 7.46
N VAL A 63 7.98 -8.93 7.91
CA VAL A 63 8.51 -7.91 8.80
C VAL A 63 9.65 -7.21 8.08
N ASP A 64 9.38 -6.01 7.57
CA ASP A 64 10.32 -5.24 6.75
C ASP A 64 10.19 -3.71 6.87
N HIS A 65 9.13 -3.22 7.53
CA HIS A 65 8.91 -1.77 7.68
C HIS A 65 9.50 -1.23 8.99
N ASN A 66 9.28 -1.91 10.12
CA ASN A 66 9.77 -1.51 11.44
C ASN A 66 10.96 -2.38 11.90
N MET A 67 11.84 -2.72 10.97
CA MET A 67 13.09 -3.45 11.27
C MET A 67 13.97 -2.65 12.24
N LEU A 68 14.16 -1.36 11.98
CA LEU A 68 14.74 -0.41 12.91
C LEU A 68 13.68 -0.02 13.93
N GLN A 69 13.62 -0.77 15.04
CA GLN A 69 12.62 -0.60 16.08
C GLN A 69 12.84 0.69 16.86
N GLN A 70 11.76 1.44 17.10
CA GLN A 70 11.78 2.64 17.94
C GLN A 70 11.40 2.34 19.39
N GLY A 71 10.73 1.20 19.64
CA GLY A 71 10.28 0.77 20.95
C GLY A 71 9.94 -0.72 20.97
N PHE A 72 9.64 -1.25 22.16
CA PHE A 72 9.27 -2.65 22.34
C PHE A 72 7.95 -3.02 21.68
N GLU A 73 7.09 -2.04 21.40
CA GLU A 73 5.81 -2.24 20.70
C GLU A 73 6.01 -2.86 19.32
N ASN A 74 7.08 -2.49 18.62
CA ASN A 74 7.41 -3.09 17.34
C ASN A 74 7.78 -4.59 17.49
N ALA A 75 8.53 -4.94 18.56
CA ALA A 75 8.87 -6.34 18.85
C ALA A 75 7.62 -7.16 19.19
N ASP A 76 6.69 -6.57 19.94
CA ASP A 76 5.40 -7.18 20.26
C ASP A 76 4.54 -7.40 19.00
N ASP A 77 4.48 -6.42 18.09
CA ASP A 77 3.81 -6.56 16.79
C ASP A 77 4.43 -7.71 15.97
N HIS A 78 5.76 -7.78 15.87
CA HIS A 78 6.46 -8.86 15.16
C HIS A 78 6.12 -10.23 15.74
N LYS A 79 6.08 -10.35 17.08
CA LYS A 79 5.72 -11.59 17.75
C LYS A 79 4.26 -11.98 17.54
N TYR A 80 3.36 -11.00 17.62
CA TYR A 80 1.95 -11.21 17.32
C TYR A 80 1.75 -11.70 15.88
N ILE A 81 2.29 -10.98 14.90
CA ILE A 81 2.20 -11.34 13.47
C ILE A 81 2.74 -12.76 13.24
N GLN A 82 3.88 -13.11 13.82
CA GLN A 82 4.47 -14.45 13.71
C GLN A 82 3.52 -15.53 14.23
N THR A 83 2.92 -15.32 15.39
CA THR A 83 2.07 -16.34 16.03
C THR A 83 0.70 -16.45 15.38
N VAL A 84 0.11 -15.31 14.99
CA VAL A 84 -1.18 -15.31 14.27
C VAL A 84 -1.03 -15.90 12.86
N ALA A 85 0.04 -15.57 12.15
CA ALA A 85 0.32 -16.16 10.85
C ALA A 85 0.42 -17.69 10.94
N LYS A 86 1.16 -18.18 11.94
CA LYS A 86 1.32 -19.61 12.20
C LYS A 86 -0.02 -20.29 12.49
N LYS A 87 -0.91 -19.63 13.26
CA LYS A 87 -2.25 -20.16 13.60
C LYS A 87 -3.17 -20.23 12.40
N HIS A 88 -3.21 -19.19 11.57
CA HIS A 88 -4.20 -19.06 10.49
C HIS A 88 -3.73 -19.60 9.13
N GLY A 89 -2.62 -20.33 9.06
CA GLY A 89 -2.17 -20.94 7.81
C GLY A 89 -1.44 -19.99 6.86
N ILE A 90 -0.78 -18.97 7.40
CA ILE A 90 -0.08 -17.91 6.68
C ILE A 90 1.42 -18.15 6.76
N TYR A 91 2.16 -17.97 5.66
CA TYR A 91 3.61 -17.97 5.67
C TYR A 91 4.13 -16.70 6.38
N PHE A 92 5.20 -16.84 7.13
CA PHE A 92 5.82 -15.72 7.83
C PHE A 92 7.27 -15.54 7.41
N SER A 93 7.59 -14.41 6.80
CA SER A 93 8.95 -13.99 6.48
C SER A 93 9.52 -13.21 7.66
N LYS A 94 10.56 -13.78 8.29
CA LYS A 94 11.20 -13.23 9.50
C LYS A 94 11.84 -11.86 9.25
N PRO A 95 12.00 -11.04 10.32
CA PRO A 95 12.83 -9.84 10.27
C PRO A 95 14.22 -10.14 9.69
N GLY A 96 14.69 -9.33 8.76
CA GLY A 96 15.98 -9.48 8.10
C GLY A 96 16.01 -10.38 6.87
N ASN A 97 14.90 -11.08 6.54
CA ASN A 97 14.83 -11.86 5.31
C ASN A 97 14.80 -10.96 4.06
N GLY A 98 14.13 -9.82 4.15
CA GLY A 98 14.12 -8.84 3.08
C GLY A 98 12.84 -8.05 2.97
N ILE A 99 12.85 -7.11 2.04
CA ILE A 99 11.70 -6.26 1.70
C ILE A 99 10.59 -7.12 1.11
N CYS A 100 9.36 -6.95 1.59
CA CYS A 100 8.21 -7.80 1.25
C CYS A 100 8.04 -8.01 -0.26
N HIS A 101 8.15 -6.96 -1.07
CA HIS A 101 7.98 -7.05 -2.53
C HIS A 101 9.12 -7.81 -3.21
N GLN A 102 10.35 -7.65 -2.74
CA GLN A 102 11.51 -8.37 -3.28
C GLN A 102 11.43 -9.87 -2.96
N VAL A 103 11.21 -10.21 -1.67
CA VAL A 103 11.09 -11.62 -1.25
C VAL A 103 9.84 -12.27 -1.85
N PHE A 104 8.73 -11.52 -1.99
CA PHE A 104 7.53 -12.04 -2.64
C PHE A 104 7.80 -12.38 -4.12
N LEU A 105 8.51 -11.51 -4.83
CA LEU A 105 8.90 -11.74 -6.22
C LEU A 105 9.79 -12.99 -6.35
N GLU A 106 10.80 -13.12 -5.46
CA GLU A 106 11.76 -14.23 -5.44
C GLU A 106 11.11 -15.58 -5.12
N ARG A 107 10.16 -15.62 -4.15
CA ARG A 107 9.70 -16.90 -3.54
C ARG A 107 8.22 -17.22 -3.69
N PHE A 108 7.35 -16.25 -3.96
CA PHE A 108 5.90 -16.44 -3.86
C PHE A 108 5.12 -16.03 -5.10
N SER A 109 5.71 -15.28 -6.02
CA SER A 109 5.05 -14.83 -7.25
C SER A 109 4.75 -16.00 -8.19
N THR A 110 3.65 -15.92 -8.96
CA THR A 110 3.28 -16.91 -9.99
C THR A 110 2.54 -16.19 -11.11
N PRO A 111 2.99 -16.30 -12.36
CA PRO A 111 2.32 -15.66 -13.50
C PRO A 111 0.84 -16.02 -13.61
N GLY A 112 0.01 -15.02 -13.86
CA GLY A 112 -1.43 -15.18 -14.05
C GLY A 112 -2.25 -15.35 -12.78
N ASP A 113 -1.63 -15.30 -11.58
CA ASP A 113 -2.36 -15.24 -10.32
C ASP A 113 -2.69 -13.78 -9.95
N THR A 114 -3.68 -13.61 -9.08
CA THR A 114 -4.04 -12.33 -8.46
C THR A 114 -3.40 -12.19 -7.09
N LEU A 115 -2.95 -10.97 -6.76
CA LEU A 115 -2.35 -10.63 -5.47
C LEU A 115 -3.02 -9.37 -4.90
N LEU A 116 -3.45 -9.43 -3.66
CA LEU A 116 -3.91 -8.27 -2.89
C LEU A 116 -2.96 -8.03 -1.71
N GLY A 117 -2.37 -6.85 -1.62
CA GLY A 117 -1.41 -6.52 -0.58
C GLY A 117 -1.77 -5.28 0.22
N SER A 118 -1.51 -5.30 1.53
CA SER A 118 -1.69 -4.13 2.39
C SER A 118 -0.56 -3.11 2.28
N ASP A 119 0.07 -3.07 1.12
CA ASP A 119 1.12 -2.11 0.75
C ASP A 119 0.89 -1.55 -0.65
N SER A 120 1.15 -0.25 -0.83
CA SER A 120 0.92 0.47 -2.09
C SER A 120 1.80 -0.01 -3.25
N HIS A 121 2.95 -0.64 -2.98
CA HIS A 121 3.87 -1.15 -4.01
C HIS A 121 3.68 -2.64 -4.32
N THR A 122 2.56 -3.24 -3.90
CA THR A 122 2.13 -4.59 -4.31
C THR A 122 2.20 -4.82 -5.83
N PRO A 123 1.93 -3.81 -6.70
CA PRO A 123 2.10 -3.92 -8.16
C PRO A 123 3.48 -4.38 -8.64
N THR A 124 4.52 -4.37 -7.79
CA THR A 124 5.86 -4.94 -8.10
C THR A 124 5.77 -6.35 -8.70
N ALA A 125 4.86 -7.19 -8.23
CA ALA A 125 4.67 -8.55 -8.74
C ALA A 125 4.10 -8.61 -10.17
N GLY A 126 3.62 -7.49 -10.70
CA GLY A 126 3.26 -7.36 -12.12
C GLY A 126 4.44 -7.56 -13.07
N GLY A 127 5.67 -7.42 -12.57
CA GLY A 127 6.90 -7.68 -13.35
C GLY A 127 7.06 -9.13 -13.83
N VAL A 128 6.32 -10.09 -13.23
CA VAL A 128 6.25 -11.50 -13.66
C VAL A 128 4.88 -11.89 -14.24
N GLY A 129 4.00 -10.93 -14.50
CA GLY A 129 2.68 -11.22 -15.10
C GLY A 129 1.59 -11.57 -14.08
N MET A 130 1.59 -10.96 -12.88
CA MET A 130 0.50 -11.04 -11.92
C MET A 130 -0.39 -9.78 -11.98
N ILE A 131 -1.67 -9.92 -11.75
CA ILE A 131 -2.54 -8.79 -11.37
C ILE A 131 -2.38 -8.56 -9.87
N ALA A 132 -1.57 -7.58 -9.53
CA ALA A 132 -1.16 -7.30 -8.15
C ALA A 132 -1.60 -5.89 -7.74
N ILE A 133 -2.42 -5.78 -6.69
CA ILE A 133 -3.11 -4.55 -6.30
C ILE A 133 -2.82 -4.24 -4.83
N GLY A 134 -2.46 -2.98 -4.56
CA GLY A 134 -2.38 -2.46 -3.20
C GLY A 134 -3.77 -2.07 -2.67
N ALA A 135 -4.11 -2.52 -1.46
CA ALA A 135 -5.41 -2.31 -0.83
C ALA A 135 -5.31 -2.02 0.67
N GLY A 136 -6.42 -1.68 1.29
CA GLY A 136 -6.49 -1.52 2.74
C GLY A 136 -6.38 -2.86 3.49
N GLY A 137 -5.95 -2.81 4.77
CA GLY A 137 -5.85 -4.00 5.61
C GLY A 137 -7.15 -4.78 5.72
N LEU A 138 -8.28 -4.09 5.77
CA LEU A 138 -9.61 -4.71 5.79
C LEU A 138 -9.88 -5.53 4.53
N ASP A 139 -9.62 -4.99 3.34
CA ASP A 139 -9.83 -5.70 2.07
C ASP A 139 -8.95 -6.95 1.98
N VAL A 140 -7.70 -6.84 2.44
CA VAL A 140 -6.76 -7.97 2.48
C VAL A 140 -7.26 -9.05 3.45
N SER A 141 -7.78 -8.67 4.61
CA SER A 141 -8.37 -9.61 5.59
C SER A 141 -9.61 -10.31 5.05
N LEU A 142 -10.49 -9.56 4.35
CA LEU A 142 -11.66 -10.12 3.67
C LEU A 142 -11.26 -11.10 2.57
N ALA A 143 -10.23 -10.78 1.77
CA ALA A 143 -9.69 -11.69 0.76
C ALA A 143 -9.10 -12.97 1.39
N MET A 144 -8.38 -12.86 2.52
CA MET A 144 -7.92 -14.01 3.31
C MET A 144 -9.08 -14.89 3.77
N ALA A 145 -10.22 -14.29 4.12
CA ALA A 145 -11.45 -15.00 4.49
C ALA A 145 -12.15 -15.68 3.30
N GLY A 146 -11.68 -15.42 2.08
CA GLY A 146 -12.24 -16.01 0.84
C GLY A 146 -13.26 -15.12 0.13
N ASN A 147 -13.43 -13.88 0.55
CA ASN A 147 -14.30 -12.94 -0.14
C ASN A 147 -13.65 -12.48 -1.45
N ALA A 148 -14.48 -12.35 -2.48
CA ALA A 148 -14.04 -11.71 -3.72
C ALA A 148 -13.80 -10.21 -3.50
N TYR A 149 -12.79 -9.68 -4.17
CA TYR A 149 -12.41 -8.27 -4.10
C TYR A 149 -13.14 -7.47 -5.18
N SER A 150 -13.84 -6.42 -4.80
CA SER A 150 -14.58 -5.57 -5.73
C SER A 150 -13.67 -4.50 -6.32
N ILE A 151 -13.59 -4.45 -7.65
CA ILE A 151 -12.86 -3.42 -8.39
C ILE A 151 -13.75 -2.81 -9.47
N LYS A 152 -13.50 -1.55 -9.80
CA LYS A 152 -14.00 -0.96 -11.02
C LYS A 152 -13.19 -1.51 -12.19
N VAL A 153 -13.84 -2.01 -13.24
CA VAL A 153 -13.15 -2.55 -14.42
C VAL A 153 -12.23 -1.48 -14.99
N PRO A 154 -10.90 -1.68 -14.97
CA PRO A 154 -9.97 -0.66 -15.39
C PRO A 154 -9.90 -0.55 -16.91
N LYS A 155 -9.63 0.63 -17.42
CA LYS A 155 -9.10 0.81 -18.77
C LYS A 155 -7.69 0.28 -18.86
N VAL A 156 -7.29 -0.25 -20.01
CA VAL A 156 -5.96 -0.78 -20.22
C VAL A 156 -5.16 0.10 -21.17
N VAL A 157 -4.06 0.65 -20.65
CA VAL A 157 -3.10 1.46 -21.40
C VAL A 157 -2.00 0.54 -21.92
N LYS A 158 -1.84 0.46 -23.23
CA LYS A 158 -0.70 -0.21 -23.87
C LYS A 158 0.53 0.68 -23.78
N VAL A 159 1.57 0.25 -23.07
CA VAL A 159 2.88 0.88 -23.11
C VAL A 159 3.78 0.08 -24.03
N ASN A 160 3.94 0.58 -25.24
CA ASN A 160 4.70 -0.08 -26.31
C ASN A 160 6.19 0.32 -26.22
N LEU A 161 7.02 -0.61 -25.76
CA LEU A 161 8.45 -0.41 -25.65
C LEU A 161 9.16 -0.85 -26.95
N ILE A 162 9.83 0.06 -27.63
CA ILE A 162 10.59 -0.22 -28.84
C ILE A 162 12.09 0.07 -28.66
N GLY A 163 12.93 -0.69 -29.35
CA GLY A 163 14.38 -0.54 -29.26
C GLY A 163 15.01 -1.12 -28.01
N ARG A 164 16.19 -0.61 -27.62
CA ARG A 164 16.99 -1.06 -26.46
C ARG A 164 17.50 0.12 -25.66
N LEU A 165 17.63 -0.06 -24.34
CA LEU A 165 18.24 0.95 -23.46
C LEU A 165 19.68 1.26 -23.86
N PRO A 166 20.07 2.54 -23.96
CA PRO A 166 21.45 2.95 -24.14
C PRO A 166 22.30 2.63 -22.90
N TYR A 167 23.61 2.71 -23.09
CA TYR A 167 24.57 2.56 -22.01
C TYR A 167 24.30 3.55 -20.85
N MET A 168 24.36 3.08 -19.61
CA MET A 168 24.09 3.83 -18.37
C MET A 168 22.68 4.45 -18.29
N THR A 169 21.71 3.90 -19.01
CA THR A 169 20.29 4.12 -18.77
C THR A 169 19.67 2.85 -18.17
N SER A 170 18.58 2.96 -17.46
CA SER A 170 17.99 1.85 -16.72
C SER A 170 16.46 1.80 -16.81
N SER A 171 15.86 0.75 -16.27
CA SER A 171 14.41 0.63 -16.13
C SER A 171 13.78 1.77 -15.30
N LYS A 172 14.56 2.39 -14.40
CA LYS A 172 14.15 3.59 -13.68
C LYS A 172 13.84 4.74 -14.63
N ASP A 173 14.67 4.94 -15.66
CA ASP A 173 14.47 6.00 -16.65
C ASP A 173 13.23 5.73 -17.51
N ILE A 174 12.87 4.46 -17.76
CA ILE A 174 11.63 4.09 -18.46
C ILE A 174 10.41 4.58 -17.67
N ILE A 175 10.31 4.21 -16.40
CA ILE A 175 9.13 4.59 -15.60
C ILE A 175 9.09 6.08 -15.27
N LEU A 176 10.23 6.73 -15.12
CA LEU A 176 10.29 8.18 -14.99
C LEU A 176 9.77 8.87 -16.26
N GLU A 177 10.10 8.34 -17.47
CA GLU A 177 9.54 8.86 -18.71
C GLU A 177 8.02 8.67 -18.81
N VAL A 178 7.50 7.50 -18.39
CA VAL A 178 6.04 7.27 -18.31
C VAL A 178 5.38 8.24 -17.33
N LEU A 179 5.96 8.47 -16.16
CA LEU A 179 5.49 9.45 -15.18
C LEU A 179 5.50 10.87 -15.74
N ARG A 180 6.56 11.23 -16.51
CA ARG A 180 6.65 12.55 -17.16
C ARG A 180 5.52 12.78 -18.16
N GLN A 181 5.11 11.72 -18.90
CA GLN A 181 4.04 11.82 -19.90
C GLN A 181 2.64 11.77 -19.28
N CYS A 182 2.43 10.96 -18.24
CA CYS A 182 1.09 10.67 -17.68
C CYS A 182 0.76 11.46 -16.41
N SER A 183 1.76 11.97 -15.69
CA SER A 183 1.67 12.54 -14.34
C SER A 183 1.24 11.52 -13.25
N VAL A 184 1.26 11.94 -11.98
CA VAL A 184 0.85 11.13 -10.81
C VAL A 184 -0.66 10.83 -10.73
N LYS A 185 -1.48 11.39 -11.62
CA LYS A 185 -2.94 11.16 -11.69
C LYS A 185 -3.39 10.45 -12.97
N GLY A 186 -2.51 10.30 -13.94
CA GLY A 186 -2.87 9.78 -15.27
C GLY A 186 -3.25 8.31 -15.29
N GLY A 187 -2.94 7.56 -14.22
CA GLY A 187 -3.24 6.14 -14.10
C GLY A 187 -4.51 5.80 -13.31
N VAL A 188 -5.23 6.79 -12.79
CA VAL A 188 -6.43 6.53 -11.98
C VAL A 188 -7.48 5.77 -12.79
N GLY A 189 -7.91 4.61 -12.30
CA GLY A 189 -8.86 3.71 -12.98
C GLY A 189 -8.26 2.96 -14.18
N LYS A 190 -6.93 2.92 -14.30
CA LYS A 190 -6.23 2.27 -15.42
C LYS A 190 -5.28 1.20 -14.96
N VAL A 191 -4.94 0.29 -15.88
CA VAL A 191 -3.84 -0.67 -15.79
C VAL A 191 -2.86 -0.36 -16.92
N PHE A 192 -1.56 -0.32 -16.62
CA PHE A 192 -0.50 -0.14 -17.61
C PHE A 192 0.07 -1.51 -18.00
N GLU A 193 -0.17 -1.93 -19.23
CA GLU A 193 0.31 -3.20 -19.78
C GLU A 193 1.49 -2.92 -20.72
N TYR A 194 2.68 -3.39 -20.31
CA TYR A 194 3.92 -3.16 -21.05
C TYR A 194 4.12 -4.25 -22.10
N VAL A 195 4.24 -3.84 -23.35
CA VAL A 195 4.38 -4.73 -24.51
C VAL A 195 5.44 -4.18 -25.48
N GLY A 196 5.62 -4.83 -26.62
CA GLY A 196 6.54 -4.42 -27.66
C GLY A 196 7.87 -5.18 -27.62
N GLU A 197 8.68 -4.97 -28.65
CA GLU A 197 9.94 -5.71 -28.82
C GLU A 197 10.99 -5.41 -27.75
N GLY A 198 10.92 -4.22 -27.13
CA GLY A 198 11.83 -3.80 -26.06
C GLY A 198 11.69 -4.63 -24.79
N VAL A 199 10.51 -5.24 -24.54
CA VAL A 199 10.24 -6.04 -23.33
C VAL A 199 11.20 -7.22 -23.20
N LYS A 200 11.56 -7.88 -24.29
CA LYS A 200 12.46 -9.05 -24.29
C LYS A 200 13.89 -8.76 -23.81
N TYR A 201 14.26 -7.48 -23.74
CA TYR A 201 15.59 -7.06 -23.24
C TYR A 201 15.59 -6.68 -21.76
N LEU A 202 14.41 -6.65 -21.13
CA LEU A 202 14.28 -6.30 -19.71
C LEU A 202 14.21 -7.58 -18.85
N SER A 203 15.13 -7.67 -17.89
CA SER A 203 15.09 -8.72 -16.85
C SER A 203 13.87 -8.55 -15.94
N VAL A 204 13.49 -9.60 -15.21
CA VAL A 204 12.38 -9.51 -14.22
C VAL A 204 12.62 -8.43 -13.16
N PRO A 205 13.82 -8.26 -12.56
CA PRO A 205 14.08 -7.14 -11.66
C PRO A 205 13.85 -5.77 -12.30
N GLN A 206 14.23 -5.59 -13.56
CA GLN A 206 14.00 -4.35 -14.31
C GLN A 206 12.50 -4.09 -14.53
N ARG A 207 11.73 -5.12 -14.88
CA ARG A 207 10.26 -5.03 -15.00
C ARG A 207 9.62 -4.72 -13.65
N ALA A 208 10.12 -5.32 -12.58
CA ALA A 208 9.65 -5.07 -11.22
C ALA A 208 9.87 -3.62 -10.77
N THR A 209 11.00 -2.99 -11.15
CA THR A 209 11.22 -1.54 -10.93
C THR A 209 10.13 -0.70 -11.60
N ILE A 210 9.77 -1.04 -12.84
CA ILE A 210 8.76 -0.30 -13.62
C ILE A 210 7.37 -0.47 -12.98
N THR A 211 6.97 -1.70 -12.68
CA THR A 211 5.65 -1.97 -12.07
C THR A 211 5.54 -1.45 -10.63
N ASN A 212 6.65 -1.45 -9.87
CA ASN A 212 6.73 -0.84 -8.54
C ASN A 212 6.36 0.65 -8.61
N MET A 213 7.04 1.42 -9.46
CA MET A 213 6.76 2.84 -9.61
C MET A 213 5.50 3.15 -10.43
N GLY A 214 4.90 2.16 -11.07
CA GLY A 214 3.57 2.27 -11.66
C GLY A 214 2.49 2.67 -10.64
N ALA A 215 2.70 2.35 -9.34
CA ALA A 215 1.85 2.83 -8.26
C ALA A 215 1.83 4.36 -8.15
N GLU A 216 2.91 5.04 -8.52
CA GLU A 216 3.02 6.50 -8.45
C GLU A 216 2.26 7.22 -9.58
N LEU A 217 1.82 6.48 -10.62
CA LEU A 217 0.87 6.98 -11.63
C LEU A 217 -0.56 7.10 -11.08
N GLY A 218 -0.84 6.56 -9.89
CA GLY A 218 -2.20 6.35 -9.38
C GLY A 218 -2.91 5.18 -10.07
N ALA A 219 -2.18 4.32 -10.78
CA ALA A 219 -2.71 3.17 -11.49
C ALA A 219 -3.25 2.09 -10.53
N THR A 220 -4.26 1.34 -11.00
CA THR A 220 -4.75 0.15 -10.30
C THR A 220 -3.64 -0.89 -10.16
N THR A 221 -2.92 -1.13 -11.26
CA THR A 221 -1.71 -1.96 -11.30
C THR A 221 -0.93 -1.70 -12.60
N SER A 222 0.24 -2.32 -12.71
CA SER A 222 1.04 -2.39 -13.93
C SER A 222 1.47 -3.84 -14.17
N ILE A 223 1.58 -4.28 -15.42
CA ILE A 223 1.83 -5.69 -15.73
C ILE A 223 2.72 -5.86 -16.96
N PHE A 224 3.59 -6.86 -16.91
CA PHE A 224 4.36 -7.37 -18.04
C PHE A 224 3.88 -8.77 -18.45
N PRO A 225 4.12 -9.20 -19.69
CA PRO A 225 3.94 -10.58 -20.07
C PRO A 225 4.93 -11.50 -19.34
N SER A 226 4.51 -12.74 -19.14
CA SER A 226 5.40 -13.81 -18.67
C SER A 226 5.98 -14.53 -19.89
N ASP A 227 7.23 -14.30 -20.17
CA ASP A 227 7.97 -14.75 -21.34
C ASP A 227 9.27 -15.50 -20.96
N GLU A 228 10.17 -15.70 -21.93
CA GLU A 228 11.46 -16.35 -21.71
C GLU A 228 12.28 -15.71 -20.58
N LYS A 229 12.28 -14.37 -20.43
CA LYS A 229 12.96 -13.70 -19.31
C LYS A 229 12.35 -14.03 -17.95
N THR A 230 11.05 -14.22 -17.91
CA THR A 230 10.36 -14.70 -16.72
C THR A 230 10.75 -16.16 -16.43
N PHE A 231 10.81 -17.02 -17.45
CA PHE A 231 11.29 -18.40 -17.28
C PHE A 231 12.72 -18.46 -16.75
N GLU A 232 13.65 -17.69 -17.35
CA GLU A 232 15.05 -17.60 -16.90
C GLU A 232 15.13 -17.22 -15.41
N PHE A 233 14.33 -16.24 -14.97
CA PHE A 233 14.28 -15.80 -13.58
C PHE A 233 13.77 -16.91 -12.65
N PHE A 234 12.64 -17.54 -12.98
CA PHE A 234 12.09 -18.65 -12.17
C PHE A 234 13.06 -19.83 -12.10
N LYS A 235 13.70 -20.19 -13.20
CA LYS A 235 14.71 -21.24 -13.25
C LYS A 235 15.91 -20.90 -12.37
N ALA A 236 16.41 -19.67 -12.44
CA ALA A 236 17.51 -19.22 -11.59
C ALA A 236 17.14 -19.23 -10.10
N GLN A 237 15.86 -19.00 -9.77
CA GLN A 237 15.29 -19.10 -8.42
C GLN A 237 14.92 -20.54 -7.99
N GLY A 238 15.16 -21.56 -8.85
CA GLY A 238 14.77 -22.96 -8.58
C GLY A 238 13.25 -23.16 -8.50
N ARG A 239 12.50 -22.43 -9.33
CA ARG A 239 11.04 -22.38 -9.34
C ARG A 239 10.48 -22.50 -10.76
N GLU A 240 11.15 -23.22 -11.63
CA GLU A 240 10.70 -23.42 -13.02
C GLU A 240 9.28 -23.98 -13.15
N ASP A 241 8.85 -24.78 -12.18
CA ASP A 241 7.47 -25.35 -12.14
C ASP A 241 6.37 -24.29 -11.90
N ASP A 242 6.72 -23.14 -11.34
CA ASP A 242 5.80 -22.02 -11.16
C ASP A 242 5.63 -21.17 -12.43
N TYR A 243 6.49 -21.38 -13.44
CA TYR A 243 6.41 -20.63 -14.69
C TYR A 243 5.19 -20.98 -15.52
N LYS A 244 4.61 -19.95 -16.12
CA LYS A 244 3.56 -20.07 -17.15
C LYS A 244 3.80 -18.99 -18.19
N GLU A 245 3.84 -19.34 -19.44
CA GLU A 245 3.86 -18.37 -20.52
C GLU A 245 2.50 -17.67 -20.62
N LEU A 246 2.51 -16.35 -20.58
CA LEU A 246 1.31 -15.52 -20.64
C LEU A 246 1.62 -14.20 -21.35
N GLY A 247 0.79 -13.85 -22.30
CA GLY A 247 0.87 -12.58 -23.01
C GLY A 247 -0.49 -12.16 -23.59
N PRO A 248 -0.60 -10.96 -24.15
CA PRO A 248 -1.77 -10.55 -24.90
C PRO A 248 -1.94 -11.39 -26.17
N ASP A 249 -3.15 -11.39 -26.74
CA ASP A 249 -3.36 -11.91 -28.09
C ASP A 249 -2.69 -11.01 -29.13
N GLU A 250 -2.37 -11.53 -30.31
CA GLU A 250 -1.75 -10.73 -31.39
C GLU A 250 -2.59 -9.50 -31.78
N ASN A 251 -3.91 -9.64 -31.73
CA ASN A 251 -4.87 -8.60 -32.07
C ASN A 251 -5.60 -8.05 -30.80
N ALA A 252 -4.88 -8.00 -29.67
CA ALA A 252 -5.39 -7.47 -28.43
C ALA A 252 -5.80 -6.00 -28.56
N ILE A 253 -6.92 -5.65 -27.91
CA ILE A 253 -7.45 -4.30 -27.89
C ILE A 253 -7.06 -3.60 -26.59
N TYR A 254 -6.73 -2.33 -26.72
CA TYR A 254 -6.36 -1.44 -25.62
C TYR A 254 -7.16 -0.13 -25.72
N ASP A 255 -7.38 0.52 -24.60
CA ASP A 255 -8.12 1.80 -24.56
C ASP A 255 -7.24 2.99 -24.96
N GLU A 256 -5.95 2.91 -24.63
CA GLU A 256 -4.97 3.97 -24.92
C GLU A 256 -3.61 3.33 -25.27
N GLU A 257 -2.76 4.06 -25.99
CA GLU A 257 -1.40 3.62 -26.31
C GLU A 257 -0.37 4.72 -26.01
N ILE A 258 0.74 4.33 -25.41
CA ILE A 258 1.94 5.14 -25.18
C ILE A 258 3.11 4.42 -25.83
N ILE A 259 3.91 5.11 -26.61
CA ILE A 259 5.12 4.56 -27.26
C ILE A 259 6.34 5.14 -26.55
N ILE A 260 7.23 4.27 -26.07
CA ILE A 260 8.51 4.65 -25.49
C ILE A 260 9.63 4.06 -26.34
N ASN A 261 10.37 4.92 -27.04
CA ASN A 261 11.58 4.51 -27.74
C ASN A 261 12.74 4.42 -26.76
N LEU A 262 13.06 3.21 -26.32
CA LEU A 262 14.13 2.96 -25.36
C LEU A 262 15.48 3.50 -25.84
N SER A 263 15.74 3.44 -27.17
CA SER A 263 17.01 3.86 -27.74
C SER A 263 17.26 5.38 -27.67
N GLU A 264 16.21 6.17 -27.43
CA GLU A 264 16.28 7.62 -27.29
C GLU A 264 16.27 8.07 -25.83
N LEU A 265 16.09 7.14 -24.88
CA LEU A 265 16.11 7.48 -23.47
C LEU A 265 17.49 7.94 -23.00
N GLU A 266 17.47 8.90 -22.14
CA GLU A 266 18.64 9.45 -21.45
C GLU A 266 18.44 9.34 -19.94
N PRO A 267 19.51 9.40 -19.12
CA PRO A 267 19.36 9.42 -17.67
C PRO A 267 18.48 10.57 -17.20
N LEU A 268 17.48 10.23 -16.39
CA LEU A 268 16.45 11.12 -15.89
C LEU A 268 16.55 11.30 -14.38
N ALA A 269 16.00 12.39 -13.87
CA ALA A 269 15.78 12.62 -12.47
C ALA A 269 14.38 13.20 -12.24
N ALA A 270 13.62 12.61 -11.30
CA ALA A 270 12.44 13.28 -10.75
C ALA A 270 12.92 14.28 -9.70
N ILE A 271 12.73 15.57 -9.98
CA ILE A 271 13.15 16.64 -9.08
C ILE A 271 12.11 16.87 -7.97
N PRO A 272 12.48 17.49 -6.84
CA PRO A 272 11.54 17.76 -5.75
C PRO A 272 10.32 18.58 -6.23
N HIS A 273 9.06 18.30 -5.75
CA HIS A 273 8.65 17.35 -4.72
C HIS A 273 7.54 16.44 -5.31
N SER A 274 7.76 15.92 -6.53
CA SER A 274 6.81 14.99 -7.15
C SER A 274 7.53 13.99 -8.08
N PRO A 275 7.12 12.70 -8.11
CA PRO A 275 7.74 11.70 -8.97
C PRO A 275 7.58 11.97 -10.47
N ASP A 276 6.59 12.77 -10.88
CA ASP A 276 6.34 13.15 -12.28
C ASP A 276 7.04 14.45 -12.71
N ASN A 277 7.69 15.16 -11.76
CA ASN A 277 8.48 16.33 -12.09
C ASN A 277 9.85 15.92 -12.65
N VAL A 278 9.83 15.31 -13.84
CA VAL A 278 11.00 14.65 -14.42
C VAL A 278 11.74 15.55 -15.41
N LYS A 279 13.05 15.57 -15.30
CA LYS A 279 13.97 16.25 -16.23
C LYS A 279 15.14 15.36 -16.62
N LYS A 280 15.73 15.61 -17.79
CA LYS A 280 17.00 15.01 -18.19
C LYS A 280 18.13 15.58 -17.34
N ILE A 281 19.01 14.73 -16.84
CA ILE A 281 20.11 15.15 -15.95
C ILE A 281 21.03 16.16 -16.65
N LYS A 282 21.26 15.99 -17.95
CA LYS A 282 22.11 16.92 -18.73
C LYS A 282 21.57 18.35 -18.80
N ASP A 283 20.25 18.53 -18.59
CA ASP A 283 19.57 19.84 -18.67
C ASP A 283 19.45 20.52 -17.30
N LEU A 284 19.91 19.85 -16.23
CA LEU A 284 19.93 20.40 -14.89
C LEU A 284 21.22 21.18 -14.63
N GLU A 285 21.10 22.26 -13.87
CA GLU A 285 22.25 22.99 -13.34
C GLU A 285 23.09 22.10 -12.40
N LYS A 286 24.27 22.54 -12.05
CA LYS A 286 25.13 21.85 -11.10
C LYS A 286 24.48 21.79 -9.71
N ILE A 287 24.14 20.61 -9.23
CA ILE A 287 23.49 20.35 -7.94
C ILE A 287 24.46 19.59 -7.05
N LYS A 288 24.90 20.21 -5.94
CA LYS A 288 25.67 19.52 -4.90
C LYS A 288 24.80 18.50 -4.20
N VAL A 289 25.41 17.40 -3.77
CA VAL A 289 24.72 16.26 -3.15
C VAL A 289 25.30 16.00 -1.76
N ASP A 290 24.43 15.99 -0.76
CA ASP A 290 24.81 15.72 0.63
C ASP A 290 24.62 14.25 1.01
N GLN A 291 23.64 13.59 0.36
CA GLN A 291 23.26 12.23 0.70
C GLN A 291 22.87 11.44 -0.54
N VAL A 292 23.25 10.16 -0.58
CA VAL A 292 22.80 9.20 -1.58
C VAL A 292 22.29 7.95 -0.87
N ALA A 293 21.07 7.50 -1.22
CA ALA A 293 20.47 6.28 -0.70
C ALA A 293 20.04 5.37 -1.85
N ILE A 294 20.67 4.20 -1.95
CA ILE A 294 20.42 3.21 -3.00
C ILE A 294 19.76 1.98 -2.39
N GLY A 295 18.69 1.49 -3.01
CA GLY A 295 17.96 0.32 -2.56
C GLY A 295 16.45 0.52 -2.54
N SER A 296 15.79 0.16 -1.44
CA SER A 296 14.33 0.11 -1.30
C SER A 296 13.70 -0.99 -2.17
N CYS A 297 12.38 -1.14 -2.13
CA CYS A 297 11.67 -2.09 -2.99
C CYS A 297 11.81 -1.79 -4.49
N THR A 298 12.31 -0.62 -4.87
CA THR A 298 12.41 -0.17 -6.26
C THR A 298 13.69 -0.64 -6.95
N ASN A 299 14.85 -0.39 -6.34
CA ASN A 299 16.16 -0.67 -6.95
C ASN A 299 17.14 -1.29 -5.93
N SER A 300 16.84 -2.49 -5.50
CA SER A 300 17.62 -3.24 -4.53
C SER A 300 17.91 -4.68 -4.94
N SER A 301 17.63 -5.00 -6.21
CA SER A 301 17.90 -6.31 -6.78
C SER A 301 19.40 -6.59 -6.82
N TYR A 302 19.75 -7.85 -7.01
CA TYR A 302 21.15 -8.23 -7.23
C TYR A 302 21.75 -7.50 -8.45
N GLU A 303 21.01 -7.41 -9.55
CA GLU A 303 21.46 -6.70 -10.77
C GLU A 303 21.75 -5.22 -10.48
N ASP A 304 20.85 -4.53 -9.79
CA ASP A 304 21.04 -3.12 -9.42
C ASP A 304 22.31 -2.93 -8.58
N LEU A 305 22.48 -3.75 -7.53
CA LEU A 305 23.59 -3.59 -6.60
C LEU A 305 24.92 -4.08 -7.14
N MET A 306 24.92 -5.03 -8.08
CA MET A 306 26.13 -5.40 -8.83
C MET A 306 26.61 -4.26 -9.72
N LYS A 307 25.71 -3.55 -10.41
CA LYS A 307 26.06 -2.36 -11.18
C LYS A 307 26.65 -1.28 -10.27
N VAL A 308 26.02 -1.03 -9.13
CA VAL A 308 26.52 -0.08 -8.11
C VAL A 308 27.92 -0.47 -7.62
N ALA A 309 28.12 -1.74 -7.27
CA ALA A 309 29.42 -2.25 -6.82
C ALA A 309 30.51 -2.03 -7.88
N GLN A 310 30.23 -2.32 -9.14
CA GLN A 310 31.20 -2.18 -10.24
C GLN A 310 31.50 -0.69 -10.55
N ILE A 311 30.53 0.20 -10.39
CA ILE A 311 30.74 1.65 -10.48
C ILE A 311 31.65 2.13 -9.35
N LEU A 312 31.44 1.66 -8.13
CA LEU A 312 32.17 2.08 -6.92
C LEU A 312 33.56 1.44 -6.79
N LYS A 313 33.82 0.31 -7.46
CA LYS A 313 35.04 -0.48 -7.36
C LYS A 313 36.30 0.35 -7.56
N GLY A 314 37.18 0.33 -6.56
CA GLY A 314 38.45 1.08 -6.58
C GLY A 314 38.30 2.60 -6.49
N LYS A 315 37.11 3.10 -6.18
CA LYS A 315 36.83 4.54 -6.00
C LYS A 315 36.43 4.85 -4.57
N LYS A 316 36.34 6.14 -4.24
CA LYS A 316 35.86 6.62 -2.95
C LYS A 316 34.66 7.53 -3.17
N VAL A 317 33.71 7.43 -2.24
CA VAL A 317 32.61 8.37 -2.12
C VAL A 317 33.19 9.74 -1.77
N HIS A 318 32.61 10.81 -2.34
CA HIS A 318 33.03 12.19 -2.06
C HIS A 318 32.91 12.50 -0.56
N GLU A 319 33.86 13.26 -0.03
CA GLU A 319 33.96 13.56 1.41
C GLU A 319 32.70 14.20 2.00
N ASP A 320 31.98 15.01 1.21
CA ASP A 320 30.74 15.68 1.62
C ASP A 320 29.47 14.78 1.48
N VAL A 321 29.59 13.56 0.94
CA VAL A 321 28.44 12.70 0.63
C VAL A 321 28.32 11.56 1.63
N SER A 322 27.14 11.43 2.25
CA SER A 322 26.75 10.23 2.99
C SER A 322 26.07 9.22 2.05
N LEU A 323 26.77 8.13 1.72
CA LEU A 323 26.21 7.04 0.89
C LEU A 323 25.71 5.89 1.76
N VAL A 324 24.48 5.44 1.52
CA VAL A 324 23.91 4.21 2.11
C VAL A 324 23.36 3.28 1.04
N ILE A 325 23.47 1.97 1.32
CA ILE A 325 22.94 0.88 0.49
C ILE A 325 22.00 0.05 1.33
N ALA A 326 20.75 -0.15 0.87
CA ALA A 326 19.76 -1.03 1.49
C ALA A 326 19.46 -2.20 0.53
N PRO A 327 20.05 -3.40 0.71
CA PRO A 327 19.81 -4.55 -0.14
C PRO A 327 18.35 -5.01 -0.06
N GLY A 328 17.81 -5.61 -1.14
CA GLY A 328 16.41 -6.00 -1.22
C GLY A 328 16.06 -7.23 -0.40
N SER A 329 17.02 -8.18 -0.30
CA SER A 329 16.82 -9.42 0.45
C SER A 329 18.13 -9.96 1.00
N ARG A 330 18.00 -10.90 1.95
CA ARG A 330 19.13 -11.68 2.46
C ARG A 330 19.84 -12.44 1.33
N GLN A 331 19.07 -12.99 0.38
CA GLN A 331 19.62 -13.66 -0.79
C GLN A 331 20.56 -12.73 -1.59
N VAL A 332 20.12 -11.51 -1.87
CA VAL A 332 20.93 -10.50 -2.57
C VAL A 332 22.17 -10.16 -1.77
N MET A 333 22.03 -9.89 -0.47
CA MET A 333 23.16 -9.53 0.40
C MET A 333 24.18 -10.65 0.50
N GLU A 334 23.75 -11.90 0.63
CA GLU A 334 24.62 -13.06 0.69
C GLU A 334 25.39 -13.26 -0.63
N MET A 335 24.73 -13.11 -1.76
CA MET A 335 25.39 -13.22 -3.07
C MET A 335 26.45 -12.14 -3.28
N LEU A 336 26.15 -10.88 -2.93
CA LEU A 336 27.12 -9.77 -2.99
C LEU A 336 28.31 -9.99 -2.04
N SER A 337 28.07 -10.63 -0.89
CA SER A 337 29.13 -10.99 0.05
C SER A 337 30.05 -12.05 -0.52
N ARG A 338 29.48 -13.10 -1.11
CA ARG A 338 30.26 -14.25 -1.64
C ARG A 338 31.11 -13.90 -2.87
N ASN A 339 30.67 -12.99 -3.72
CA ASN A 339 31.42 -12.58 -4.90
C ASN A 339 32.34 -11.37 -4.68
N GLY A 340 32.38 -10.82 -3.45
CA GLY A 340 33.21 -9.69 -3.07
C GLY A 340 32.66 -8.30 -3.42
N ALA A 341 31.51 -8.21 -4.09
CA ALA A 341 30.89 -6.93 -4.46
C ALA A 341 30.51 -6.08 -3.23
N LEU A 342 30.06 -6.73 -2.14
CA LEU A 342 29.80 -6.06 -0.86
C LEU A 342 31.06 -5.41 -0.30
N GLY A 343 32.20 -6.09 -0.40
CA GLY A 343 33.52 -5.55 -0.01
C GLY A 343 33.91 -4.32 -0.84
N ASP A 344 33.67 -4.32 -2.15
CA ASP A 344 33.93 -3.16 -3.02
C ASP A 344 33.05 -1.96 -2.63
N ILE A 345 31.76 -2.19 -2.31
CA ILE A 345 30.82 -1.15 -1.85
C ILE A 345 31.30 -0.54 -0.52
N ILE A 346 31.62 -1.37 0.48
CA ILE A 346 32.12 -0.92 1.80
C ILE A 346 33.43 -0.17 1.65
N SER A 347 34.36 -0.68 0.85
CA SER A 347 35.65 -0.06 0.62
C SER A 347 35.54 1.31 -0.05
N ALA A 348 34.49 1.56 -0.83
CA ALA A 348 34.21 2.87 -1.39
C ALA A 348 33.77 3.90 -0.35
N GLY A 349 33.32 3.48 0.84
CA GLY A 349 32.84 4.34 1.92
C GLY A 349 31.31 4.30 2.11
N ALA A 350 30.63 3.35 1.51
CA ALA A 350 29.19 3.18 1.71
C ALA A 350 28.88 2.50 3.05
N ARG A 351 27.80 2.92 3.70
CA ARG A 351 27.20 2.26 4.85
C ARG A 351 26.13 1.28 4.39
N ILE A 352 26.14 0.07 4.88
CA ILE A 352 25.11 -0.94 4.57
C ILE A 352 24.01 -0.84 5.61
N LEU A 353 22.78 -0.70 5.14
CA LEU A 353 21.57 -0.73 5.96
C LEU A 353 20.96 -2.14 5.97
N GLU A 354 20.00 -2.35 6.85
CA GLU A 354 19.19 -3.57 6.87
C GLU A 354 18.36 -3.73 5.59
N ASN A 355 17.99 -4.97 5.28
CA ASN A 355 17.10 -5.33 4.17
C ASN A 355 15.66 -4.93 4.50
N SER A 356 15.37 -3.63 4.49
CA SER A 356 14.11 -3.09 5.00
C SER A 356 13.58 -1.91 4.18
N CYS A 357 12.29 -1.63 4.34
CA CYS A 357 11.61 -0.49 3.73
C CYS A 357 11.77 0.83 4.52
N GLY A 358 12.22 0.77 5.77
CA GLY A 358 12.33 1.92 6.68
C GLY A 358 13.02 3.17 6.12
N PRO A 359 14.13 3.07 5.38
CA PRO A 359 14.82 4.24 4.82
C PRO A 359 13.96 5.11 3.88
N CYS A 360 12.89 4.56 3.27
CA CYS A 360 11.96 5.33 2.44
C CYS A 360 11.28 6.48 3.19
N ILE A 361 10.99 6.28 4.47
CA ILE A 361 10.38 7.29 5.35
C ILE A 361 11.40 7.95 6.29
N GLY A 362 12.68 7.75 6.04
CA GLY A 362 13.76 8.34 6.82
C GLY A 362 14.22 7.52 8.04
N MET A 363 13.67 6.34 8.29
CA MET A 363 14.14 5.45 9.38
C MET A 363 15.54 4.93 9.05
N GLY A 364 16.49 5.16 9.95
CA GLY A 364 17.90 4.79 9.79
C GLY A 364 18.71 5.66 8.83
N GLN A 365 18.05 6.44 7.94
CA GLN A 365 18.70 7.37 7.01
C GLN A 365 17.76 8.51 6.60
N SER A 366 17.67 9.52 7.44
CA SER A 366 16.98 10.76 7.15
C SER A 366 17.92 11.77 6.48
N PRO A 367 17.44 12.60 5.53
CA PRO A 367 18.21 13.73 5.04
C PRO A 367 18.26 14.84 6.09
N GLY A 368 19.32 15.66 6.05
CA GLY A 368 19.45 16.84 6.90
C GLY A 368 18.55 18.01 6.48
N THR A 369 18.49 19.05 7.31
CA THR A 369 17.80 20.30 6.97
C THR A 369 18.44 20.92 5.72
N ASP A 370 17.61 21.35 4.76
CA ASP A 370 17.97 21.97 3.48
C ASP A 370 18.92 21.15 2.58
N SER A 371 19.15 19.87 2.92
CA SER A 371 20.06 19.01 2.20
C SER A 371 19.47 18.46 0.89
N VAL A 372 20.36 18.09 -0.04
CA VAL A 372 20.03 17.40 -1.27
C VAL A 372 20.30 15.91 -1.11
N SER A 373 19.25 15.08 -1.24
CA SER A 373 19.35 13.63 -1.18
C SER A 373 18.96 12.99 -2.51
N LEU A 374 19.87 12.21 -3.13
CA LEU A 374 19.56 11.39 -4.29
C LEU A 374 19.11 10.00 -3.82
N ARG A 375 17.98 9.54 -4.31
CA ARG A 375 17.40 8.26 -3.90
C ARG A 375 16.97 7.42 -5.11
N THR A 376 17.24 6.14 -5.07
CA THR A 376 16.71 5.19 -6.05
C THR A 376 15.30 4.70 -5.68
N PHE A 377 14.70 5.31 -4.69
CA PHE A 377 13.38 5.00 -4.14
C PHE A 377 12.25 5.46 -5.08
N ASN A 378 11.02 5.38 -4.64
CA ASN A 378 9.84 5.62 -5.48
C ASN A 378 9.11 6.94 -5.20
N ARG A 379 9.35 7.60 -4.05
CA ARG A 379 8.62 8.81 -3.62
C ARG A 379 9.55 9.90 -3.14
N ASN A 380 9.27 11.13 -3.57
CA ASN A 380 9.99 12.35 -3.18
C ASN A 380 9.04 13.49 -2.77
N PHE A 381 7.84 13.15 -2.28
CA PHE A 381 6.89 14.15 -1.78
C PHE A 381 7.51 14.98 -0.66
N TYR A 382 7.00 16.18 -0.50
CA TYR A 382 7.40 17.09 0.55
C TYR A 382 7.35 16.43 1.94
N GLY A 383 8.44 16.47 2.66
CA GLY A 383 8.58 15.84 3.99
C GLY A 383 8.61 14.31 4.03
N ARG A 384 8.58 13.61 2.89
CA ARG A 384 8.48 12.14 2.82
C ARG A 384 9.53 11.40 3.64
N SER A 385 10.76 11.90 3.68
CA SER A 385 11.90 11.20 4.31
C SER A 385 12.32 11.80 5.65
N GLY A 386 11.43 12.54 6.33
CA GLY A 386 11.61 13.02 7.69
C GLY A 386 11.66 14.54 7.81
N THR A 387 12.53 15.26 7.11
CA THR A 387 12.57 16.72 7.14
C THR A 387 11.78 17.36 6.00
N LEU A 388 11.10 18.47 6.29
CA LEU A 388 10.31 19.21 5.30
C LEU A 388 11.17 19.98 4.30
N SER A 389 12.33 20.47 4.70
CA SER A 389 13.19 21.34 3.89
C SER A 389 14.16 20.60 2.96
N ALA A 390 14.25 19.25 3.05
CA ALA A 390 15.16 18.49 2.21
C ALA A 390 14.65 18.35 0.78
N ASN A 391 15.57 18.44 -0.18
CA ASN A 391 15.32 18.26 -1.60
C ASN A 391 15.63 16.82 -2.02
N ILE A 392 14.59 16.02 -2.23
CA ILE A 392 14.71 14.61 -2.61
C ILE A 392 14.59 14.47 -4.13
N TYR A 393 15.61 13.90 -4.75
CA TYR A 393 15.63 13.54 -6.19
C TYR A 393 15.51 12.04 -6.35
N LEU A 394 14.66 11.57 -7.27
CA LEU A 394 14.60 10.15 -7.63
C LEU A 394 15.41 9.92 -8.89
N VAL A 395 16.36 9.01 -8.79
CA VAL A 395 17.33 8.72 -9.86
C VAL A 395 17.58 7.21 -9.99
N SER A 396 18.20 6.78 -11.08
CA SER A 396 18.65 5.40 -11.28
C SER A 396 19.84 5.04 -10.36
N PRO A 397 20.08 3.74 -10.10
CA PRO A 397 21.26 3.29 -9.36
C PRO A 397 22.58 3.77 -9.97
N GLU A 398 22.67 3.79 -11.28
CA GLU A 398 23.84 4.27 -12.03
C GLU A 398 24.11 5.76 -11.77
N VAL A 399 23.07 6.58 -11.86
CA VAL A 399 23.15 8.02 -11.55
C VAL A 399 23.54 8.25 -10.10
N ALA A 400 22.90 7.53 -9.18
CA ALA A 400 23.14 7.64 -7.74
C ALA A 400 24.61 7.31 -7.38
N ALA A 401 25.12 6.18 -7.88
CA ALA A 401 26.48 5.73 -7.60
C ALA A 401 27.55 6.67 -8.18
N VAL A 402 27.36 7.15 -9.42
CA VAL A 402 28.31 8.10 -10.04
C VAL A 402 28.28 9.44 -9.31
N SER A 403 27.08 9.92 -8.94
CA SER A 403 26.93 11.17 -8.20
C SER A 403 27.52 11.11 -6.79
N ALA A 404 27.45 9.94 -6.13
CA ALA A 404 28.09 9.73 -4.84
C ALA A 404 29.62 9.89 -4.90
N ILE A 405 30.24 9.45 -5.99
CA ILE A 405 31.70 9.63 -6.22
C ILE A 405 32.04 11.09 -6.51
N LYS A 406 31.17 11.81 -7.22
CA LYS A 406 31.44 13.16 -7.71
C LYS A 406 31.06 14.28 -6.73
N GLY A 407 30.21 14.01 -5.74
CA GLY A 407 29.65 15.01 -4.83
C GLY A 407 28.60 15.91 -5.48
N GLU A 408 28.19 15.64 -6.70
CA GLU A 408 27.21 16.40 -7.46
C GLU A 408 26.37 15.49 -8.37
N LEU A 409 25.13 15.89 -8.65
CA LEU A 409 24.26 15.17 -9.59
C LEU A 409 24.94 15.11 -10.97
N THR A 410 25.27 13.91 -11.41
CA THR A 410 26.13 13.69 -12.56
C THR A 410 25.51 12.73 -13.56
N ASP A 411 25.58 13.06 -14.87
CA ASP A 411 25.23 12.15 -15.96
C ASP A 411 26.21 10.95 -15.96
N PRO A 412 25.73 9.73 -15.70
CA PRO A 412 26.59 8.56 -15.53
C PRO A 412 27.28 8.12 -16.83
N ARG A 413 26.79 8.51 -18.01
CA ARG A 413 27.36 8.18 -19.32
C ARG A 413 28.79 8.70 -19.51
N LYS A 414 29.21 9.68 -18.70
CA LYS A 414 30.59 10.20 -18.68
C LYS A 414 31.60 9.23 -18.05
N MET A 415 31.11 8.21 -17.33
CA MET A 415 31.94 7.17 -16.70
C MET A 415 31.91 5.89 -17.53
N LYS A 416 33.06 5.32 -17.83
CA LYS A 416 33.15 4.02 -18.52
C LYS A 416 33.29 2.91 -17.50
N VAL A 417 32.36 1.97 -17.51
CA VAL A 417 32.34 0.75 -16.69
C VAL A 417 31.98 -0.42 -17.58
N ASP A 418 32.80 -1.47 -17.58
CA ASP A 418 32.50 -2.71 -18.28
C ASP A 418 31.74 -3.63 -17.30
N PHE A 419 30.41 -3.61 -17.38
CA PHE A 419 29.56 -4.41 -16.51
C PHE A 419 29.66 -5.90 -16.79
N LYS A 420 29.93 -6.70 -15.75
CA LYS A 420 30.07 -8.15 -15.81
C LYS A 420 29.18 -8.86 -14.83
N ASP A 421 28.88 -10.12 -15.09
CA ASP A 421 28.18 -11.02 -14.17
C ASP A 421 26.83 -10.46 -13.65
N LEU A 422 26.13 -9.70 -14.49
CA LEU A 422 24.79 -9.20 -14.17
C LEU A 422 23.71 -10.28 -14.36
N ASP A 423 23.98 -11.23 -15.27
CA ASP A 423 23.04 -12.28 -15.69
C ASP A 423 23.22 -13.51 -14.80
N ILE A 424 22.28 -13.74 -13.88
CA ILE A 424 22.37 -14.81 -12.89
C ILE A 424 21.72 -16.07 -13.44
N LYS A 425 22.49 -17.16 -13.49
CA LYS A 425 22.00 -18.49 -13.88
C LYS A 425 21.45 -19.29 -12.68
N LYS A 426 21.85 -18.95 -11.46
CA LYS A 426 21.42 -19.63 -10.23
C LYS A 426 21.58 -18.73 -9.02
N PHE A 427 20.50 -18.48 -8.31
CA PHE A 427 20.51 -17.80 -7.01
C PHE A 427 20.91 -18.75 -5.88
N ILE A 428 21.40 -18.20 -4.79
CA ILE A 428 21.57 -18.93 -3.54
C ILE A 428 20.19 -18.98 -2.86
N ILE A 429 19.64 -20.20 -2.73
CA ILE A 429 18.31 -20.39 -2.18
C ILE A 429 18.45 -20.90 -0.75
N ASP A 430 17.92 -20.14 0.20
CA ASP A 430 17.82 -20.52 1.60
C ASP A 430 16.52 -19.96 2.20
N ASP A 431 15.52 -20.80 2.30
CA ASP A 431 14.19 -20.46 2.81
C ASP A 431 14.08 -20.58 4.35
N SER A 432 15.20 -20.75 5.09
CA SER A 432 15.21 -20.89 6.56
C SER A 432 14.63 -19.70 7.33
N MET A 433 14.54 -18.54 6.67
CA MET A 433 13.90 -17.33 7.21
C MET A 433 12.40 -17.24 6.88
N ILE A 434 11.85 -18.20 6.16
CA ILE A 434 10.42 -18.29 5.86
C ILE A 434 9.82 -19.42 6.70
N ILE A 435 8.94 -19.06 7.63
CA ILE A 435 8.23 -20.03 8.46
C ILE A 435 6.97 -20.46 7.71
N SER A 436 6.87 -21.75 7.40
CA SER A 436 5.67 -22.33 6.81
C SER A 436 4.53 -22.44 7.82
N PRO A 437 3.27 -22.44 7.36
CA PRO A 437 2.12 -22.75 8.19
C PRO A 437 2.25 -24.12 8.88
N VAL A 438 1.66 -24.25 10.07
CA VAL A 438 1.62 -25.53 10.79
C VAL A 438 0.37 -26.33 10.39
N GLU A 439 0.48 -27.65 10.44
CA GLU A 439 -0.65 -28.55 10.16
C GLU A 439 -1.72 -28.47 11.26
N ASP A 440 -1.31 -28.53 12.53
CA ASP A 440 -2.20 -28.47 13.70
C ASP A 440 -2.19 -27.06 14.31
N SER A 441 -3.08 -26.21 13.83
CA SER A 441 -3.25 -24.83 14.27
C SER A 441 -3.79 -24.70 15.71
N ASN A 442 -4.47 -25.74 16.22
CA ASN A 442 -5.09 -25.70 17.56
C ASN A 442 -4.05 -25.63 18.68
N LYS A 443 -2.82 -26.08 18.43
CA LYS A 443 -1.71 -26.00 19.39
C LYS A 443 -0.98 -24.67 19.39
N VAL A 444 -1.35 -23.75 18.52
CA VAL A 444 -0.68 -22.43 18.42
C VAL A 444 -1.37 -21.42 19.31
N GLU A 445 -0.66 -20.98 20.33
CA GLU A 445 -1.06 -19.82 21.14
C GLU A 445 -0.65 -18.52 20.44
N VAL A 446 -1.61 -17.61 20.26
CA VAL A 446 -1.34 -16.27 19.72
C VAL A 446 -0.85 -15.38 20.85
N VAL A 447 0.39 -14.90 20.73
CA VAL A 447 1.02 -14.03 21.73
C VAL A 447 0.72 -12.58 21.39
N ARG A 448 0.12 -11.86 22.33
CA ARG A 448 -0.17 -10.41 22.22
C ARG A 448 0.61 -9.64 23.25
N GLY A 449 1.32 -8.62 22.81
CA GLY A 449 1.89 -7.63 23.71
C GLY A 449 0.77 -6.78 24.38
N PRO A 450 1.09 -6.07 25.47
CA PRO A 450 0.09 -5.30 26.22
C PRO A 450 -0.60 -4.22 25.40
N ASN A 451 0.03 -3.77 24.33
CA ASN A 451 -0.48 -2.75 23.41
C ASN A 451 -1.42 -3.30 22.32
N ILE A 452 -1.43 -4.59 22.07
CA ILE A 452 -2.26 -5.22 21.03
C ILE A 452 -3.60 -5.60 21.62
N LYS A 453 -4.65 -4.87 21.25
CA LYS A 453 -6.01 -5.05 21.77
C LYS A 453 -6.93 -5.67 20.70
N PRO A 454 -7.96 -6.43 21.09
CA PRO A 454 -8.93 -6.95 20.13
C PRO A 454 -9.53 -5.84 19.28
N PHE A 455 -9.84 -6.17 18.01
CA PHE A 455 -10.48 -5.23 17.10
C PHE A 455 -11.89 -4.87 17.61
N PRO A 456 -12.28 -3.59 17.65
CA PRO A 456 -13.61 -3.20 18.08
C PRO A 456 -14.64 -3.58 17.02
N LEU A 457 -15.62 -4.38 17.39
CA LEU A 457 -16.79 -4.70 16.57
C LEU A 457 -18.00 -3.91 17.06
N ASN A 458 -18.81 -3.45 16.12
CA ASN A 458 -20.13 -2.91 16.43
C ASN A 458 -21.14 -4.04 16.69
N THR A 459 -22.26 -3.72 17.28
CA THR A 459 -23.41 -4.63 17.37
C THR A 459 -24.30 -4.50 16.14
N ALA A 460 -25.11 -5.53 15.86
CA ALA A 460 -26.16 -5.43 14.86
C ALA A 460 -27.06 -4.22 15.14
N LEU A 461 -27.46 -3.55 14.08
CA LEU A 461 -28.27 -2.34 14.17
C LEU A 461 -29.65 -2.63 14.77
N GLU A 462 -30.11 -1.79 15.67
CA GLU A 462 -31.47 -1.82 16.22
C GLU A 462 -32.45 -1.05 15.32
N GLU A 463 -33.72 -1.42 15.32
CA GLU A 463 -34.75 -0.70 14.55
C GLU A 463 -34.99 0.75 15.03
N THR A 464 -34.67 1.02 16.27
CA THR A 464 -34.76 2.38 16.86
C THR A 464 -33.40 2.77 17.41
N LEU A 465 -32.91 3.91 16.98
CA LEU A 465 -31.63 4.44 17.43
C LEU A 465 -31.85 5.67 18.30
N ASN A 466 -31.42 5.59 19.55
CA ASN A 466 -31.52 6.66 20.52
C ASN A 466 -30.16 7.10 21.01
N GLY A 467 -29.94 8.39 21.20
CA GLY A 467 -28.70 8.90 21.74
C GLY A 467 -28.69 10.41 21.91
N LYS A 468 -27.67 10.90 22.60
CA LYS A 468 -27.40 12.34 22.68
C LYS A 468 -26.45 12.79 21.59
N VAL A 469 -26.51 14.08 21.24
CA VAL A 469 -25.46 14.74 20.47
C VAL A 469 -24.25 14.93 21.39
N VAL A 470 -23.23 14.12 21.23
CA VAL A 470 -22.01 14.15 22.06
C VAL A 470 -20.91 15.04 21.51
N LEU A 471 -21.06 15.46 20.23
CA LEU A 471 -20.18 16.43 19.60
C LEU A 471 -20.94 17.20 18.52
N LYS A 472 -20.74 18.53 18.47
CA LYS A 472 -21.16 19.37 17.33
C LYS A 472 -19.93 20.15 16.85
N VAL A 473 -19.60 20.01 15.56
CA VAL A 473 -18.40 20.63 14.92
C VAL A 473 -18.77 21.32 13.63
N GLU A 474 -17.97 22.27 13.23
CA GLU A 474 -18.14 23.09 12.03
C GLU A 474 -17.66 22.36 10.76
N ASP A 475 -17.49 23.10 9.67
CA ASP A 475 -17.04 22.60 8.37
C ASP A 475 -15.57 22.15 8.37
N ASN A 476 -15.21 21.34 7.36
CA ASN A 476 -13.84 20.94 7.07
C ASN A 476 -13.12 20.16 8.17
N ILE A 477 -13.85 19.35 8.91
CA ILE A 477 -13.24 18.42 9.87
C ILE A 477 -12.41 17.39 9.12
N THR A 478 -11.11 17.33 9.44
CA THR A 478 -10.16 16.38 8.82
C THR A 478 -10.08 15.08 9.59
N THR A 479 -9.59 14.03 8.94
CA THR A 479 -9.27 12.77 9.64
C THR A 479 -8.22 12.95 10.74
N ASP A 480 -7.37 13.98 10.67
CA ASP A 480 -6.43 14.35 11.74
C ASP A 480 -7.11 15.04 12.92
N HIS A 481 -8.18 15.81 12.67
CA HIS A 481 -9.03 16.34 13.76
C HIS A 481 -9.76 15.21 14.50
N ILE A 482 -10.27 14.22 13.75
CA ILE A 482 -11.00 13.08 14.33
C ILE A 482 -10.05 12.16 15.11
N MET A 483 -8.93 11.77 14.49
CA MET A 483 -7.92 10.89 15.09
C MET A 483 -6.52 11.35 14.69
N PRO A 484 -5.80 12.07 15.57
CA PRO A 484 -4.46 12.55 15.29
C PRO A 484 -3.48 11.42 14.97
N SER A 485 -2.62 11.64 13.96
CA SER A 485 -1.61 10.68 13.51
C SER A 485 -0.22 11.30 13.57
N ASN A 486 0.26 11.55 14.77
CA ASN A 486 1.61 12.03 15.05
C ASN A 486 2.54 10.87 15.45
N ALA A 487 3.85 11.10 15.45
CA ALA A 487 4.86 10.10 15.78
C ALA A 487 4.65 9.46 17.18
N LYS A 488 4.08 10.19 18.13
CA LYS A 488 3.79 9.71 19.49
C LYS A 488 2.67 8.64 19.51
N LEU A 489 1.68 8.74 18.63
CA LEU A 489 0.52 7.85 18.59
C LEU A 489 0.68 6.69 17.60
N LEU A 490 1.61 6.79 16.64
CA LEU A 490 1.85 5.76 15.64
C LEU A 490 2.13 4.35 16.21
N PRO A 491 2.90 4.17 17.30
CA PRO A 491 3.14 2.85 17.88
C PRO A 491 1.89 2.18 18.47
N PHE A 492 0.83 2.95 18.70
CA PHE A 492 -0.41 2.47 19.35
C PHE A 492 -1.53 2.15 18.34
N ARG A 493 -1.23 1.97 17.06
CA ARG A 493 -2.25 1.73 16.02
C ARG A 493 -3.15 0.53 16.29
N SER A 494 -2.65 -0.51 16.94
CA SER A 494 -3.40 -1.70 17.33
C SER A 494 -4.14 -1.56 18.67
N ASN A 495 -4.09 -0.39 19.31
CA ASN A 495 -4.72 -0.12 20.60
C ASN A 495 -5.81 0.95 20.45
N ILE A 496 -6.92 0.58 19.81
CA ILE A 496 -8.05 1.51 19.62
C ILE A 496 -8.58 2.06 20.96
N PRO A 497 -8.69 1.27 22.05
CA PRO A 497 -9.05 1.81 23.37
C PRO A 497 -8.16 2.96 23.84
N TYR A 498 -6.84 2.84 23.65
CA TYR A 498 -5.90 3.92 24.00
C TYR A 498 -6.05 5.12 23.07
N LEU A 499 -6.10 4.88 21.76
CA LEU A 499 -6.23 5.93 20.76
C LEU A 499 -7.54 6.71 20.91
N SER A 500 -8.63 6.06 21.31
CA SER A 500 -9.93 6.71 21.47
C SER A 500 -9.92 7.86 22.48
N ASN A 501 -8.98 7.87 23.44
CA ASN A 501 -8.81 8.98 24.39
C ASN A 501 -8.30 10.26 23.73
N TYR A 502 -7.74 10.16 22.50
CA TYR A 502 -7.25 11.31 21.73
C TYR A 502 -8.21 11.71 20.60
N CYS A 503 -9.37 11.06 20.52
CA CYS A 503 -10.37 11.34 19.51
C CYS A 503 -10.89 12.77 19.66
N PHE A 504 -10.76 13.59 18.60
CA PHE A 504 -11.12 15.02 18.56
C PHE A 504 -10.38 15.93 19.56
N ASN A 505 -9.30 15.49 20.20
CA ASN A 505 -8.63 16.28 21.24
C ASN A 505 -8.10 17.65 20.76
N THR A 506 -7.93 17.84 19.45
CA THR A 506 -7.53 19.15 18.85
C THR A 506 -8.72 20.07 18.61
N VAL A 507 -9.96 19.57 18.77
CA VAL A 507 -11.22 20.31 18.52
C VAL A 507 -12.01 20.45 19.81
N ASP A 508 -12.12 19.36 20.58
CA ASP A 508 -12.86 19.28 21.84
C ASP A 508 -12.24 18.18 22.72
N GLU A 509 -11.38 18.57 23.64
CA GLU A 509 -10.65 17.65 24.53
C GLU A 509 -11.59 16.83 25.45
N GLU A 510 -12.80 17.33 25.72
CA GLU A 510 -13.78 16.67 26.59
C GLU A 510 -14.62 15.62 25.84
N PHE A 511 -14.56 15.57 24.50
CA PHE A 511 -15.38 14.69 23.69
C PHE A 511 -15.28 13.20 24.12
N PRO A 512 -14.09 12.59 24.30
CA PRO A 512 -14.00 11.18 24.68
C PRO A 512 -14.72 10.90 26.01
N GLN A 513 -14.55 11.75 27.01
CA GLN A 513 -15.17 11.58 28.32
C GLN A 513 -16.68 11.79 28.24
N ARG A 514 -17.15 12.74 27.43
CA ARG A 514 -18.56 12.98 27.18
C ARG A 514 -19.23 11.80 26.48
N ALA A 515 -18.58 11.25 25.47
CA ALA A 515 -19.05 10.06 24.74
C ALA A 515 -19.16 8.85 25.69
N ILE A 516 -18.13 8.57 26.48
CA ILE A 516 -18.15 7.47 27.49
C ILE A 516 -19.27 7.66 28.49
N LYS A 517 -19.43 8.87 29.07
CA LYS A 517 -20.49 9.19 30.06
C LYS A 517 -21.88 8.96 29.50
N ASN A 518 -22.11 9.28 28.21
CA ASN A 518 -23.43 9.12 27.58
C ASN A 518 -23.58 7.73 26.91
N LYS A 519 -22.64 6.81 27.05
CA LYS A 519 -22.59 5.50 26.38
C LYS A 519 -22.70 5.62 24.86
N GLY A 520 -21.99 6.60 24.28
CA GLY A 520 -22.02 6.94 22.88
C GLY A 520 -23.09 7.99 22.52
N GLY A 521 -23.51 7.99 21.26
CA GLY A 521 -24.49 8.92 20.71
C GLY A 521 -24.21 9.32 19.26
N PHE A 522 -24.51 10.59 18.97
CA PHE A 522 -24.38 11.16 17.63
C PHE A 522 -23.32 12.26 17.59
N ILE A 523 -22.62 12.30 16.45
CA ILE A 523 -21.77 13.44 16.07
C ILE A 523 -22.53 14.25 15.02
N VAL A 524 -22.53 15.57 15.18
CA VAL A 524 -23.11 16.53 14.22
C VAL A 524 -21.98 17.39 13.66
N GLY A 525 -21.89 17.52 12.34
CA GLY A 525 -20.83 18.28 11.67
C GLY A 525 -21.33 19.10 10.48
N GLY A 526 -20.46 19.96 9.97
CA GLY A 526 -20.71 20.81 8.81
C GLY A 526 -20.36 20.14 7.48
N GLU A 527 -19.88 20.94 6.54
CA GLU A 527 -19.49 20.50 5.20
C GLU A 527 -18.13 19.77 5.20
N ASN A 528 -17.95 18.86 4.20
CA ASN A 528 -16.69 18.19 3.91
C ASN A 528 -16.09 17.46 5.13
N TYR A 529 -16.92 16.79 5.91
CA TYR A 529 -16.51 16.07 7.12
C TYR A 529 -15.68 14.82 6.78
N GLY A 530 -14.53 14.67 7.46
CA GLY A 530 -13.62 13.54 7.30
C GLY A 530 -12.66 13.67 6.12
N GLN A 531 -12.39 14.89 5.63
CA GLN A 531 -11.41 15.12 4.57
C GLN A 531 -9.99 14.73 4.99
N GLY A 532 -9.14 14.38 4.02
CA GLY A 532 -7.73 14.04 4.24
C GLY A 532 -7.40 12.58 3.96
N SER A 533 -6.47 12.00 4.75
CA SER A 533 -5.97 10.64 4.53
C SER A 533 -7.04 9.57 4.76
N SER A 534 -6.93 8.45 4.04
CA SER A 534 -7.78 7.27 4.24
C SER A 534 -7.42 6.56 5.56
N ARG A 535 -7.94 7.05 6.69
CA ARG A 535 -7.66 6.50 8.02
C ARG A 535 -8.88 5.78 8.57
N GLU A 536 -8.80 4.47 8.63
CA GLU A 536 -9.80 3.63 9.27
C GLU A 536 -9.98 3.99 10.75
N HIS A 537 -8.90 4.36 11.44
CA HIS A 537 -8.91 4.79 12.85
C HIS A 537 -9.85 5.97 13.13
N ALA A 538 -10.09 6.84 12.14
CA ALA A 538 -11.05 7.94 12.25
C ALA A 538 -12.52 7.47 12.30
N ALA A 539 -12.80 6.21 11.99
CA ALA A 539 -14.10 5.58 12.23
C ALA A 539 -14.06 4.65 13.46
N LEU A 540 -12.94 3.93 13.67
CA LEU A 540 -12.79 2.96 14.75
C LEU A 540 -12.74 3.60 16.16
N ALA A 541 -12.08 4.76 16.30
CA ALA A 541 -12.03 5.44 17.58
C ALA A 541 -13.41 5.98 18.00
N PRO A 542 -14.19 6.68 17.15
CA PRO A 542 -15.59 6.98 17.43
C PRO A 542 -16.46 5.74 17.70
N LEU A 543 -16.30 4.66 16.92
CA LEU A 543 -16.99 3.40 17.16
C LEU A 543 -16.75 2.89 18.57
N TYR A 544 -15.49 2.82 18.99
CA TYR A 544 -15.12 2.37 20.34
C TYR A 544 -15.75 3.23 21.45
N LEU A 545 -15.92 4.53 21.19
CA LEU A 545 -16.60 5.47 22.09
C LEU A 545 -18.14 5.35 22.04
N GLY A 546 -18.68 4.43 21.23
CA GLY A 546 -20.10 4.15 21.13
C GLY A 546 -20.87 5.09 20.20
N ILE A 547 -20.19 5.76 19.26
CA ILE A 547 -20.86 6.60 18.26
C ILE A 547 -21.69 5.71 17.33
N LYS A 548 -22.99 6.03 17.22
CA LYS A 548 -24.00 5.28 16.47
C LYS A 548 -24.24 5.84 15.07
N GLY A 549 -24.15 7.15 14.93
CA GLY A 549 -24.36 7.84 13.67
C GLY A 549 -23.64 9.19 13.62
N VAL A 550 -23.33 9.61 12.43
CA VAL A 550 -22.70 10.90 12.13
C VAL A 550 -23.61 11.64 11.17
N LEU A 551 -24.10 12.82 11.56
CA LEU A 551 -25.03 13.67 10.81
C LEU A 551 -24.32 14.95 10.39
N VAL A 552 -24.19 15.18 9.10
CA VAL A 552 -23.39 16.29 8.54
C VAL A 552 -24.06 16.97 7.35
N LYS A 553 -23.55 18.12 6.91
CA LYS A 553 -23.96 18.74 5.64
C LYS A 553 -23.39 17.99 4.44
N SER A 554 -22.13 17.51 4.51
CA SER A 554 -21.54 16.64 3.48
C SER A 554 -20.34 15.86 4.02
N PHE A 555 -20.07 14.69 3.42
CA PHE A 555 -18.93 13.82 3.74
C PHE A 555 -17.82 13.86 2.69
N ALA A 556 -16.57 13.73 3.15
CA ALA A 556 -15.50 13.23 2.30
C ALA A 556 -15.72 11.73 1.98
N ARG A 557 -15.62 11.35 0.71
CA ARG A 557 -16.00 10.03 0.18
C ARG A 557 -15.38 8.85 0.94
N ILE A 558 -14.07 8.89 1.19
CA ILE A 558 -13.34 7.79 1.82
C ILE A 558 -13.79 7.61 3.29
N HIS A 559 -14.01 8.70 4.00
CA HIS A 559 -14.43 8.64 5.40
C HIS A 559 -15.86 8.08 5.52
N LYS A 560 -16.77 8.46 4.63
CA LYS A 560 -18.13 7.87 4.54
C LYS A 560 -18.06 6.35 4.42
N ALA A 561 -17.19 5.84 3.52
CA ALA A 561 -16.99 4.40 3.36
C ALA A 561 -16.44 3.72 4.63
N ASN A 562 -15.50 4.37 5.35
CA ASN A 562 -14.98 3.86 6.61
C ASN A 562 -16.04 3.79 7.71
N LEU A 563 -16.95 4.77 7.79
CA LEU A 563 -18.09 4.74 8.72
C LEU A 563 -19.01 3.55 8.41
N ILE A 564 -19.39 3.36 7.14
CA ILE A 564 -20.20 2.21 6.68
C ILE A 564 -19.53 0.89 7.05
N ASN A 565 -18.25 0.73 6.75
CA ASN A 565 -17.50 -0.48 7.09
C ASN A 565 -17.44 -0.76 8.58
N SER A 566 -17.51 0.27 9.42
CA SER A 566 -17.55 0.17 10.89
C SER A 566 -18.97 0.03 11.44
N GLY A 567 -20.01 0.07 10.60
CA GLY A 567 -21.41 0.01 11.03
C GLY A 567 -21.93 1.30 11.69
N ILE A 568 -21.26 2.43 11.48
CA ILE A 568 -21.73 3.77 11.89
C ILE A 568 -22.54 4.37 10.74
N ILE A 569 -23.75 4.86 11.03
CA ILE A 569 -24.65 5.39 10.01
C ILE A 569 -24.21 6.79 9.56
N PRO A 570 -23.81 6.99 8.28
CA PRO A 570 -23.53 8.30 7.74
C PRO A 570 -24.81 8.95 7.26
N MET A 571 -25.21 10.07 7.85
CA MET A 571 -26.43 10.83 7.52
C MET A 571 -26.08 12.23 7.01
N VAL A 572 -26.79 12.69 5.99
CA VAL A 572 -26.62 14.02 5.41
C VAL A 572 -27.91 14.82 5.56
N PHE A 573 -27.82 16.03 6.08
CA PHE A 573 -29.01 16.90 6.19
C PHE A 573 -29.70 17.07 4.84
N GLU A 574 -31.04 17.00 4.79
CA GLU A 574 -31.81 17.38 3.61
C GLU A 574 -31.86 18.90 3.44
N CYS A 575 -31.85 19.62 4.56
CA CYS A 575 -31.86 21.06 4.62
C CYS A 575 -30.71 21.51 5.55
N ASP A 576 -29.76 22.26 5.03
CA ASP A 576 -28.56 22.66 5.80
C ASP A 576 -28.91 23.53 7.01
N GLU A 577 -30.03 24.24 6.98
CA GLU A 577 -30.54 25.04 8.11
C GLU A 577 -30.93 24.17 9.33
N ASP A 578 -31.23 22.88 9.13
CA ASP A 578 -31.53 21.96 10.22
C ASP A 578 -30.31 21.71 11.12
N TYR A 579 -29.10 21.94 10.63
CA TYR A 579 -27.89 21.92 11.44
C TYR A 579 -27.96 22.90 12.62
N GLU A 580 -28.54 24.11 12.42
CA GLU A 580 -28.67 25.11 13.46
C GLU A 580 -29.72 24.75 14.54
N LYS A 581 -30.67 23.86 14.21
CA LYS A 581 -31.68 23.37 15.14
C LYS A 581 -31.15 22.37 16.15
N ILE A 582 -29.92 21.87 15.99
CA ILE A 582 -29.31 20.88 16.89
C ILE A 582 -28.29 21.55 17.80
N SER A 583 -28.29 21.20 19.05
CA SER A 583 -27.32 21.63 20.05
C SER A 583 -26.61 20.44 20.69
N LEU A 584 -25.43 20.69 21.24
CA LEU A 584 -24.72 19.70 22.06
C LEU A 584 -25.64 19.22 23.20
N GLU A 585 -25.61 17.93 23.53
CA GLU A 585 -26.43 17.25 24.53
C GLU A 585 -27.92 17.09 24.16
N ASP A 586 -28.39 17.53 22.98
CA ASP A 586 -29.75 17.26 22.50
C ASP A 586 -29.98 15.75 22.38
N LYS A 587 -31.18 15.30 22.75
CA LYS A 587 -31.61 13.89 22.64
C LYS A 587 -32.24 13.65 21.29
N LEU A 588 -31.61 12.82 20.48
CA LEU A 588 -32.10 12.43 19.15
C LEU A 588 -32.61 10.99 19.15
N GLU A 589 -33.68 10.75 18.37
CA GLU A 589 -34.24 9.44 18.09
C GLU A 589 -34.52 9.25 16.62
N ILE A 590 -34.26 8.05 16.11
CA ILE A 590 -34.56 7.59 14.74
C ILE A 590 -35.34 6.29 14.90
N CYS A 591 -36.63 6.30 14.47
CA CYS A 591 -37.50 5.13 14.47
C CYS A 591 -37.56 4.49 13.10
N ASP A 592 -38.01 3.23 13.04
CA ASP A 592 -38.21 2.47 11.78
C ASP A 592 -36.99 2.49 10.87
N LEU A 593 -35.81 2.35 11.46
CA LEU A 593 -34.54 2.58 10.79
C LEU A 593 -34.29 1.61 9.62
N TYR A 594 -34.77 0.35 9.72
CA TYR A 594 -34.56 -0.62 8.64
C TYR A 594 -35.25 -0.23 7.32
N ASN A 595 -36.49 0.27 7.40
CA ASN A 595 -37.21 0.78 6.24
C ASN A 595 -36.61 2.11 5.76
N ALA A 596 -36.27 2.99 6.70
CA ALA A 596 -35.66 4.28 6.41
C ALA A 596 -34.32 4.15 5.66
N LEU A 597 -33.50 3.14 5.96
CA LEU A 597 -32.26 2.86 5.23
C LEU A 597 -32.52 2.36 3.80
N ILE A 598 -33.57 1.59 3.57
CA ILE A 598 -33.96 1.12 2.23
C ILE A 598 -34.50 2.30 1.40
N GLU A 599 -35.26 3.21 2.01
CA GLU A 599 -35.80 4.41 1.39
C GLU A 599 -34.73 5.51 1.20
N ASN A 600 -33.52 5.31 1.75
CA ASN A 600 -32.44 6.31 1.76
C ASN A 600 -32.82 7.63 2.45
N ARG A 601 -33.78 7.58 3.39
CA ARG A 601 -34.30 8.76 4.09
C ARG A 601 -34.69 8.43 5.52
N VAL A 602 -34.08 9.12 6.49
CA VAL A 602 -34.35 8.92 7.90
C VAL A 602 -35.04 10.15 8.51
N LYS A 603 -36.06 9.92 9.34
CA LYS A 603 -36.67 10.97 10.17
C LYS A 603 -35.96 11.01 11.51
N ILE A 604 -35.44 12.17 11.88
CA ILE A 604 -34.77 12.44 13.14
C ILE A 604 -35.67 13.27 14.03
N ILE A 605 -35.93 12.79 15.25
CA ILE A 605 -36.74 13.48 16.26
C ILE A 605 -35.78 14.04 17.30
N ASN A 606 -35.78 15.36 17.50
CA ASN A 606 -35.09 16.03 18.58
C ASN A 606 -36.04 16.24 19.77
N HIS A 607 -35.98 15.34 20.72
CA HIS A 607 -36.83 15.39 21.93
C HIS A 607 -36.50 16.59 22.83
N SER A 608 -35.29 17.10 22.80
CA SER A 608 -34.90 18.24 23.64
C SER A 608 -35.56 19.56 23.18
N LYS A 609 -35.87 19.68 21.90
CA LYS A 609 -36.48 20.87 21.29
C LYS A 609 -37.91 20.65 20.78
N ASN A 610 -38.40 19.41 20.88
CA ASN A 610 -39.69 18.98 20.34
C ASN A 610 -39.86 19.29 18.85
N GLU A 611 -38.78 19.03 18.08
CA GLU A 611 -38.70 19.24 16.63
C GLU A 611 -38.37 17.94 15.92
N SER A 612 -38.67 17.88 14.61
CA SER A 612 -38.23 16.78 13.77
C SER A 612 -37.83 17.28 12.37
N PHE A 613 -36.88 16.61 11.76
CA PHE A 613 -36.37 16.92 10.45
C PHE A 613 -35.95 15.63 9.73
N TYR A 614 -35.53 15.73 8.47
CA TYR A 614 -35.13 14.57 7.67
C TYR A 614 -33.64 14.66 7.28
N ALA A 615 -33.03 13.49 7.17
CA ALA A 615 -31.68 13.33 6.64
C ALA A 615 -31.66 12.23 5.57
N LYS A 616 -30.77 12.38 4.59
CA LYS A 616 -30.49 11.36 3.56
C LYS A 616 -29.45 10.37 4.09
N VAL A 617 -29.63 9.10 3.73
CA VAL A 617 -28.68 8.03 3.99
C VAL A 617 -28.39 7.36 2.65
N GLU A 618 -27.46 7.92 1.91
CA GLU A 618 -27.14 7.44 0.55
C GLU A 618 -26.29 6.15 0.63
N LEU A 619 -26.97 5.01 0.74
CA LEU A 619 -26.39 3.67 0.76
C LEU A 619 -26.87 2.83 -0.42
N SER A 620 -25.97 2.04 -0.99
CA SER A 620 -26.36 0.96 -1.88
C SER A 620 -27.06 -0.17 -1.12
N PRO A 621 -27.85 -1.06 -1.77
CA PRO A 621 -28.49 -2.19 -1.10
C PRO A 621 -27.51 -3.08 -0.31
N SER A 622 -26.30 -3.29 -0.84
CA SER A 622 -25.25 -4.06 -0.14
C SER A 622 -24.70 -3.33 1.08
N GLU A 623 -24.56 -2.01 1.05
CA GLU A 623 -24.12 -1.20 2.19
C GLU A 623 -25.18 -1.15 3.30
N VAL A 624 -26.45 -1.16 2.94
CA VAL A 624 -27.56 -1.29 3.93
C VAL A 624 -27.40 -2.57 4.74
N GLU A 625 -27.13 -3.71 4.10
CA GLU A 625 -26.92 -4.97 4.80
C GLU A 625 -25.66 -4.97 5.66
N VAL A 626 -24.58 -4.30 5.21
CA VAL A 626 -23.37 -4.11 5.99
C VAL A 626 -23.66 -3.30 7.27
N VAL A 627 -24.37 -2.18 7.16
CA VAL A 627 -24.71 -1.34 8.31
C VAL A 627 -25.66 -2.08 9.27
N LYS A 628 -26.66 -2.79 8.75
CA LYS A 628 -27.56 -3.63 9.57
C LYS A 628 -26.83 -4.70 10.37
N ALA A 629 -25.80 -5.32 9.78
CA ALA A 629 -24.98 -6.31 10.47
C ALA A 629 -24.07 -5.71 11.56
N GLY A 630 -23.95 -4.39 11.65
CA GLY A 630 -22.99 -3.72 12.52
C GLY A 630 -21.59 -3.64 11.93
N GLY A 631 -21.50 -3.54 10.59
CA GLY A 631 -20.26 -3.34 9.85
C GLY A 631 -19.82 -4.53 9.01
N LYS A 632 -18.80 -4.29 8.19
CA LYS A 632 -18.36 -5.21 7.14
C LYS A 632 -17.85 -6.55 7.67
N LEU A 633 -17.14 -6.56 8.81
CA LEU A 633 -16.63 -7.78 9.42
C LEU A 633 -17.75 -8.69 9.91
N ASN A 634 -18.74 -8.14 10.64
CA ASN A 634 -19.91 -8.89 11.08
C ASN A 634 -20.72 -9.42 9.90
N TYR A 635 -20.94 -8.59 8.89
CA TYR A 635 -21.63 -9.00 7.65
C TYR A 635 -20.93 -10.18 7.00
N THR A 636 -19.59 -10.12 6.88
CA THR A 636 -18.78 -11.20 6.32
C THR A 636 -18.86 -12.46 7.17
N LYS A 637 -18.73 -12.35 8.48
CA LYS A 637 -18.88 -13.49 9.41
C LYS A 637 -20.22 -14.19 9.21
N ASN A 638 -21.33 -13.42 9.18
CA ASN A 638 -22.68 -13.94 8.99
C ASN A 638 -22.84 -14.68 7.64
N LEU A 639 -22.19 -14.17 6.57
CA LEU A 639 -22.20 -14.85 5.27
C LEU A 639 -21.44 -16.18 5.31
N LEU A 640 -20.29 -16.23 5.97
CA LEU A 640 -19.47 -17.43 6.07
C LEU A 640 -20.16 -18.53 6.88
N GLU A 641 -20.85 -18.18 7.96
CA GLU A 641 -21.65 -19.11 8.75
C GLU A 641 -22.80 -19.72 7.95
N LYS A 642 -23.46 -18.94 7.07
CA LYS A 642 -24.52 -19.45 6.18
C LYS A 642 -24.04 -20.42 5.10
N VAL A 643 -22.77 -20.33 4.69
CA VAL A 643 -22.18 -21.22 3.66
C VAL A 643 -21.69 -22.54 4.29
N THR A 644 -21.46 -22.56 5.60
CA THR A 644 -20.98 -23.74 6.35
C THR A 644 -22.10 -24.61 6.92
N CYS A 645 -23.35 -24.11 6.94
CA CYS A 645 -24.58 -24.87 7.24
C CYS A 645 -25.21 -25.43 5.97
#